data_9fe872e735c6638ff3527c895949c0cf
#
_entry.id   9fe872e735c6638ff3527c895949c0cf
#
_cell.length_a   1.000
_cell.length_b   1.000
_cell.length_c   1.000
_cell.angle_alpha   90.00
_cell.angle_beta   90.00
_cell.angle_gamma   90.00
#
_symmetry.space_group_name_H-M   'P 1'
#
loop_
_entity.id
_entity.type
_entity.pdbx_description
1 polymer ?
#
loop_
_entity_poly.entity_id
_entity_poly.type
_entity_poly.pdbx_seq_one_letter_code
_entity_poly.pdbx_strand_id
1 'polypeptide(L)'
;MKRVPRPSSGRPVTTRSGKVLKVNQTLGDRYSALKKAKALRKVNRLRGLPKSRLKRLAWRLHPKRLYAYWTSRDGAITALKALGIIILAMFVLTLGVFAYFRKDLKSITDVSGSNLGGSISYYDRTGQTLLWQDYNVNKRIPVSSADISNYMKEATVSVEDKDFYKHRGFDIKGIVRAAFVDVFHHGSGTQGGSTITQQLVKLTQDFNQNRSFALKMKELILAVELERNYTKDDILKSYLNAAPYGSVDYGVQAAAGDYFHTSAKNLTLAQAAFLAAIPKSPAYYSKYSPYFDEKAFLDRDHYVLDQMAAQGKITKSQAEEAKKVDVLATVQPLQSRYAGIRAPYFVLAAKDELNKRFASQTSKVGGWKVTTTLDLNYQNKAEEVTQSNIANIHRYGADESAIVMEDVKTGQMMALVGGTDFNDTDHGYLNYAHDVKISPGSSFKPYDYATLIDNNNNVGAGSVLYDSQGPIPGYPCTNKSLPVFNGATQTGGNCLEDYDFRYPGPLTLRYALGGSRNVPAVKAMLSAVPNDTSPDRVNSVNKTITTADNLMDYPGAYKCYNPGVDVNTAKSTDEAQCHGAAAIGDGAYMHLDQHINGISSLARLGSAIPNTYILKINNSSDKTIYQWKQPKGTQVIRQESAYIVDNMTSDPNASYLPSGYYKWHRYGGYTTSIKTGTTNNGFDGLEMAWNTHFAVGSWVGYHTRNKSLSGTMELLTTPLTRGLMTYALDSLHATPDAWQEPSGIQHLSTFVVRNKVSKNGEIVPSPSTDIFPSWYKPKAASSSNSVIDKVTNKLATNCTPPAAKETVGGSAAPNIYSIDLFYPPGQTSSTSSANTAASDDVHNCSDNPPTINLTATQNPDNTYQIAAFVSAGTHPFNDSNYPQFPGTITYSINGQTVHTTSVSDPQFNDSWVYTPTASGTLTATVTDSVLYSASATADINFSPAAVGPQGFTVTISGGRTNFNWSGGSGPYSVYSTSSPSTPVSADCTNTSNGNCHSNSVIHGTFYVQDKDSKQSSQVTV
;
A
#
# COMPACT_ATOMS: atom_id res chain seq x y z
N MET A 1 47.12 -63.39 -55.31
CA MET A 1 46.39 -64.48 -55.93
C MET A 1 45.42 -65.11 -54.94
N LYS A 2 44.17 -64.81 -54.90
CA LYS A 2 43.14 -65.52 -54.09
C LYS A 2 42.36 -66.42 -54.97
N ARG A 3 42.42 -67.73 -54.66
CA ARG A 3 41.79 -68.87 -55.41
C ARG A 3 40.30 -68.58 -55.60
N VAL A 4 39.85 -68.67 -56.86
CA VAL A 4 38.43 -68.67 -57.22
C VAL A 4 37.84 -70.09 -56.91
N PRO A 5 36.75 -70.12 -56.13
CA PRO A 5 36.09 -71.44 -55.91
C PRO A 5 35.44 -71.91 -57.23
N ARG A 6 35.64 -73.14 -57.54
CA ARG A 6 35.00 -73.84 -58.70
C ARG A 6 33.50 -73.88 -58.49
N PRO A 7 32.73 -73.73 -59.58
CA PRO A 7 31.27 -73.86 -59.47
C PRO A 7 30.88 -75.30 -59.16
N SER A 8 30.09 -75.49 -58.11
CA SER A 8 29.49 -76.82 -57.88
C SER A 8 28.61 -77.24 -59.03
N SER A 9 28.94 -78.32 -59.67
CA SER A 9 28.16 -78.97 -60.71
C SER A 9 26.83 -79.49 -60.13
N GLY A 10 25.72 -78.82 -60.47
CA GLY A 10 24.39 -79.38 -60.12
C GLY A 10 24.25 -80.78 -60.68
N ARG A 11 23.78 -81.68 -59.84
CA ARG A 11 23.50 -83.06 -60.29
C ARG A 11 22.37 -83.03 -61.32
N PRO A 12 22.56 -83.69 -62.47
CA PRO A 12 21.48 -83.87 -63.46
C PRO A 12 20.43 -84.85 -62.92
N VAL A 13 19.20 -84.40 -62.94
CA VAL A 13 18.05 -85.24 -62.61
C VAL A 13 17.34 -85.59 -63.94
N THR A 14 17.30 -86.90 -64.32
CA THR A 14 16.64 -87.39 -65.51
C THR A 14 15.19 -87.64 -65.19
N THR A 15 14.30 -86.96 -65.91
CA THR A 15 12.85 -87.19 -65.78
C THR A 15 12.45 -88.50 -66.40
N ARG A 16 11.30 -89.11 -66.01
CA ARG A 16 10.76 -90.37 -66.56
C ARG A 16 10.58 -90.38 -68.10
N SER A 17 10.68 -89.26 -68.77
CA SER A 17 10.61 -89.04 -70.18
C SER A 17 11.96 -88.87 -70.87
N GLY A 18 13.12 -89.17 -70.19
CA GLY A 18 14.46 -89.06 -70.72
C GLY A 18 15.05 -87.72 -70.95
N LYS A 19 14.35 -86.62 -70.54
CA LYS A 19 14.93 -85.34 -70.62
C LYS A 19 15.74 -85.03 -69.35
N VAL A 20 17.01 -84.66 -69.51
CA VAL A 20 17.90 -84.29 -68.49
C VAL A 20 17.63 -82.81 -68.15
N LEU A 21 17.00 -82.58 -67.07
CA LEU A 21 16.85 -81.24 -66.51
C LEU A 21 17.88 -80.93 -65.45
N LYS A 22 18.65 -79.94 -65.64
CA LYS A 22 19.50 -79.36 -64.54
C LYS A 22 18.58 -78.61 -63.59
N VAL A 23 18.16 -79.34 -62.57
CA VAL A 23 17.40 -78.71 -61.53
C VAL A 23 18.37 -78.39 -60.38
N ASN A 24 18.29 -77.13 -59.94
CA ASN A 24 18.75 -76.51 -58.67
C ASN A 24 19.88 -75.55 -58.86
N GLN A 25 19.45 -74.31 -58.95
CA GLN A 25 20.15 -73.28 -58.29
C GLN A 25 19.56 -73.14 -56.86
N THR A 26 20.33 -73.43 -55.90
CA THR A 26 19.94 -73.11 -54.49
C THR A 26 19.70 -71.62 -54.35
N LEU A 27 18.91 -71.14 -53.32
CA LEU A 27 18.75 -69.70 -53.03
C LEU A 27 20.08 -68.97 -52.94
N GLY A 28 21.16 -69.63 -52.42
CA GLY A 28 22.53 -69.15 -52.43
C GLY A 28 23.15 -68.98 -53.81
N ASP A 29 22.88 -69.90 -54.80
CA ASP A 29 23.38 -69.80 -56.19
C ASP A 29 22.65 -68.65 -56.95
N ARG A 30 21.34 -68.51 -56.77
CA ARG A 30 20.59 -67.34 -57.28
C ARG A 30 21.10 -66.03 -56.69
N TYR A 31 21.39 -65.97 -55.37
CA TYR A 31 21.95 -64.80 -54.75
C TYR A 31 23.37 -64.46 -55.24
N SER A 32 24.24 -65.51 -55.46
CA SER A 32 25.58 -65.32 -55.98
C SER A 32 25.57 -64.94 -57.48
N ALA A 33 24.63 -65.46 -58.27
CA ALA A 33 24.44 -65.07 -59.67
C ALA A 33 23.94 -63.63 -59.79
N LEU A 34 23.00 -63.22 -58.93
CA LEU A 34 22.54 -61.79 -58.78
C LEU A 34 23.63 -60.84 -58.34
N LYS A 35 24.51 -61.32 -57.45
CA LYS A 35 25.67 -60.51 -56.98
C LYS A 35 26.71 -60.39 -58.10
N LYS A 36 26.98 -61.46 -58.92
CA LYS A 36 27.86 -61.37 -60.08
C LYS A 36 27.26 -60.50 -61.20
N ALA A 37 25.97 -60.65 -61.52
CA ALA A 37 25.29 -59.76 -62.46
C ALA A 37 25.30 -58.29 -62.06
N LYS A 38 25.12 -58.05 -60.79
CA LYS A 38 25.26 -56.67 -60.22
C LYS A 38 26.70 -56.17 -60.36
N ALA A 39 27.71 -56.96 -60.06
CA ALA A 39 29.12 -56.60 -60.22
C ALA A 39 29.50 -56.31 -61.68
N LEU A 40 29.08 -57.16 -62.64
CA LEU A 40 29.29 -56.93 -64.11
C LEU A 40 28.55 -55.63 -64.59
N ARG A 41 27.32 -55.42 -64.12
CA ARG A 41 26.59 -54.17 -64.46
C ARG A 41 27.29 -52.92 -63.82
N LYS A 42 27.89 -53.03 -62.65
CA LYS A 42 28.70 -51.99 -62.01
C LYS A 42 29.98 -51.70 -62.79
N VAL A 43 30.70 -52.78 -63.33
CA VAL A 43 31.89 -52.61 -64.15
C VAL A 43 31.57 -51.99 -65.50
N ASN A 44 30.52 -52.42 -66.18
CA ASN A 44 30.07 -51.87 -67.45
C ASN A 44 29.54 -50.41 -67.32
N ARG A 45 28.89 -50.06 -66.18
CA ARG A 45 28.54 -48.69 -65.89
C ARG A 45 29.78 -47.78 -65.70
N LEU A 46 30.89 -48.30 -65.15
CA LEU A 46 32.10 -47.53 -64.90
C LEU A 46 32.94 -47.36 -66.21
N ARG A 47 32.86 -48.18 -67.24
CA ARG A 47 33.63 -48.10 -68.54
C ARG A 47 33.20 -46.91 -69.39
N GLY A 48 32.03 -46.38 -69.24
CA GLY A 48 31.53 -45.18 -69.99
C GLY A 48 31.55 -43.86 -69.27
N LEU A 49 32.19 -43.74 -68.06
CA LEU A 49 32.16 -42.56 -67.28
C LEU A 49 33.33 -41.59 -67.57
N PRO A 50 33.10 -40.30 -67.75
CA PRO A 50 34.14 -39.30 -67.88
C PRO A 50 35.16 -39.33 -66.73
N LYS A 51 36.43 -39.09 -67.04
CA LYS A 51 37.58 -39.21 -66.10
C LYS A 51 37.50 -38.10 -64.97
N SER A 52 36.90 -36.97 -65.22
CA SER A 52 36.76 -35.83 -64.21
C SER A 52 35.53 -36.05 -63.34
N ARG A 53 35.64 -35.73 -61.99
CA ARG A 53 34.54 -35.80 -61.00
C ARG A 53 33.37 -34.90 -61.40
N LEU A 54 33.61 -33.68 -61.81
CA LEU A 54 32.57 -32.75 -62.25
C LEU A 54 31.88 -33.16 -63.52
N LYS A 55 32.63 -33.63 -64.55
CA LYS A 55 32.02 -34.16 -65.79
C LYS A 55 31.19 -35.44 -65.51
N ARG A 56 31.53 -36.25 -64.50
CA ARG A 56 30.72 -37.40 -64.07
C ARG A 56 29.41 -36.95 -63.40
N LEU A 57 29.44 -35.85 -62.64
CA LEU A 57 28.24 -35.30 -61.98
C LEU A 57 27.31 -34.71 -63.06
N ALA A 58 27.79 -33.90 -63.98
CA ALA A 58 27.04 -33.35 -65.12
C ALA A 58 26.48 -34.43 -66.02
N TRP A 59 27.26 -35.55 -66.34
CA TRP A 59 26.81 -36.68 -67.11
C TRP A 59 25.69 -37.44 -66.42
N ARG A 60 25.70 -37.56 -65.07
CA ARG A 60 24.61 -38.17 -64.28
C ARG A 60 23.38 -37.29 -64.20
N LEU A 61 23.52 -36.01 -64.14
CA LEU A 61 22.45 -35.01 -64.02
C LEU A 61 21.84 -34.62 -65.38
N HIS A 62 22.29 -35.22 -66.51
CA HIS A 62 21.74 -34.89 -67.81
C HIS A 62 20.23 -35.27 -67.89
N PRO A 63 19.30 -34.32 -68.25
CA PRO A 63 17.88 -34.50 -68.17
C PRO A 63 17.33 -35.81 -68.85
N LYS A 64 17.77 -36.11 -70.09
CA LYS A 64 17.34 -37.31 -70.79
C LYS A 64 17.75 -38.63 -70.09
N ARG A 65 18.82 -38.65 -69.33
CA ARG A 65 19.27 -39.83 -68.58
C ARG A 65 18.59 -39.91 -67.20
N LEU A 66 18.32 -38.81 -66.58
CA LEU A 66 17.49 -38.77 -65.38
C LEU A 66 16.08 -39.27 -65.70
N TYR A 67 15.48 -38.79 -66.80
CA TYR A 67 14.16 -39.24 -67.25
C TYR A 67 14.17 -40.74 -67.55
N ALA A 68 15.13 -41.26 -68.37
CA ALA A 68 15.27 -42.67 -68.68
C ALA A 68 15.53 -43.54 -67.44
N TYR A 69 16.22 -42.99 -66.39
CA TYR A 69 16.42 -43.74 -65.15
C TYR A 69 15.12 -43.81 -64.33
N TRP A 70 14.43 -42.66 -64.14
CA TRP A 70 13.24 -42.63 -63.33
C TRP A 70 12.04 -43.41 -64.01
N THR A 71 11.99 -43.50 -65.31
CA THR A 71 11.01 -44.31 -66.06
C THR A 71 11.39 -45.78 -66.17
N SER A 72 12.58 -46.16 -65.76
CA SER A 72 13.01 -47.58 -65.75
C SER A 72 12.52 -48.30 -64.47
N ARG A 73 12.47 -49.69 -64.61
CA ARG A 73 12.13 -50.51 -63.43
C ARG A 73 13.05 -50.31 -62.25
N ASP A 74 14.33 -50.06 -62.46
CA ASP A 74 15.30 -49.76 -61.39
C ASP A 74 15.05 -48.39 -60.75
N GLY A 75 14.64 -47.42 -61.56
CA GLY A 75 14.22 -46.07 -61.07
C GLY A 75 12.95 -46.18 -60.29
N ALA A 76 11.93 -46.88 -60.72
CA ALA A 76 10.68 -47.11 -60.00
C ALA A 76 10.93 -47.81 -58.65
N ILE A 77 11.80 -48.85 -58.63
CA ILE A 77 12.18 -49.50 -57.34
C ILE A 77 12.93 -48.49 -56.39
N THR A 78 13.77 -47.64 -56.97
CA THR A 78 14.52 -46.65 -56.19
C THR A 78 13.57 -45.62 -55.68
N ALA A 79 12.59 -45.14 -56.46
CA ALA A 79 11.54 -44.26 -56.05
C ALA A 79 10.70 -44.82 -54.89
N LEU A 80 10.28 -46.07 -55.02
CA LEU A 80 9.55 -46.80 -53.96
C LEU A 80 10.36 -46.91 -52.65
N LYS A 81 11.68 -47.21 -52.76
CA LYS A 81 12.56 -47.28 -51.59
C LYS A 81 12.78 -45.93 -50.99
N ALA A 82 12.99 -44.86 -51.79
CA ALA A 82 13.11 -43.49 -51.29
C ALA A 82 11.81 -43.04 -50.61
N LEU A 83 10.66 -43.36 -51.24
CA LEU A 83 9.35 -43.09 -50.64
C LEU A 83 9.18 -43.83 -49.30
N GLY A 84 9.56 -45.11 -49.23
CA GLY A 84 9.53 -45.91 -48.02
C GLY A 84 10.45 -45.32 -46.91
N ILE A 85 11.67 -44.88 -47.30
CA ILE A 85 12.59 -44.22 -46.34
C ILE A 85 12.03 -42.86 -45.89
N ILE A 86 11.45 -42.07 -46.80
CA ILE A 86 10.80 -40.81 -46.47
C ILE A 86 9.63 -41.03 -45.50
N ILE A 87 8.78 -42.02 -45.80
CA ILE A 87 7.65 -42.38 -44.93
C ILE A 87 8.16 -42.83 -43.54
N LEU A 88 9.20 -43.68 -43.50
CA LEU A 88 9.81 -44.11 -42.23
C LEU A 88 10.45 -42.94 -41.47
N ALA A 89 11.16 -42.07 -42.19
CA ALA A 89 11.77 -40.88 -41.58
C ALA A 89 10.70 -39.91 -41.04
N MET A 90 9.63 -39.69 -41.83
CA MET A 90 8.48 -38.89 -41.34
C MET A 90 7.80 -39.55 -40.13
N PHE A 91 7.65 -40.88 -40.14
CA PHE A 91 7.09 -41.61 -39.01
C PHE A 91 7.95 -41.49 -37.75
N VAL A 92 9.28 -41.65 -37.88
CA VAL A 92 10.21 -41.48 -36.75
C VAL A 92 10.23 -40.03 -36.29
N LEU A 93 10.22 -39.06 -37.23
CA LEU A 93 10.11 -37.63 -36.89
C LEU A 93 8.82 -37.31 -36.13
N THR A 94 7.69 -37.85 -36.61
CA THR A 94 6.39 -37.71 -35.95
C THR A 94 6.42 -38.29 -34.54
N LEU A 95 6.95 -39.48 -34.34
CA LEU A 95 7.13 -40.06 -33.00
C LEU A 95 8.04 -39.21 -32.10
N GLY A 96 9.14 -38.66 -32.64
CA GLY A 96 10.03 -37.78 -31.93
C GLY A 96 9.35 -36.48 -31.50
N VAL A 97 8.58 -35.89 -32.42
CA VAL A 97 7.77 -34.68 -32.14
C VAL A 97 6.70 -34.96 -31.08
N PHE A 98 6.03 -36.11 -31.17
CA PHE A 98 5.06 -36.54 -30.15
C PHE A 98 5.74 -36.72 -28.78
N ALA A 99 6.86 -37.46 -28.73
CA ALA A 99 7.60 -37.64 -27.46
C ALA A 99 8.09 -36.33 -26.86
N TYR A 100 8.50 -35.39 -27.70
CA TYR A 100 8.95 -34.05 -27.26
C TYR A 100 7.83 -33.23 -26.65
N PHE A 101 6.68 -33.13 -27.31
CA PHE A 101 5.58 -32.29 -26.82
C PHE A 101 4.70 -32.96 -25.76
N ARG A 102 4.72 -34.28 -25.62
CA ARG A 102 3.97 -35.01 -24.60
C ARG A 102 4.25 -34.54 -23.17
N LYS A 103 5.51 -34.19 -22.88
CA LYS A 103 5.93 -33.65 -21.56
C LYS A 103 5.25 -32.33 -21.20
N ASP A 104 4.76 -31.60 -22.19
CA ASP A 104 4.15 -30.28 -22.00
C ASP A 104 2.65 -30.37 -21.66
N LEU A 105 2.07 -31.55 -21.62
CA LEU A 105 0.66 -31.74 -21.27
C LEU A 105 0.43 -31.44 -19.79
N LYS A 106 -0.30 -30.37 -19.51
CA LYS A 106 -0.81 -30.10 -18.19
C LYS A 106 -2.06 -30.91 -17.91
N SER A 107 -2.24 -31.37 -16.66
CA SER A 107 -3.43 -32.11 -16.24
C SER A 107 -4.70 -31.26 -16.44
N ILE A 108 -5.76 -31.85 -17.00
CA ILE A 108 -7.07 -31.20 -17.08
C ILE A 108 -7.90 -31.34 -15.80
N THR A 109 -7.50 -32.18 -14.85
CA THR A 109 -8.06 -32.17 -13.50
C THR A 109 -7.75 -30.86 -12.80
N ASP A 110 -6.64 -30.21 -13.18
CA ASP A 110 -6.32 -28.86 -12.73
C ASP A 110 -7.21 -27.78 -13.39
N VAL A 111 -7.90 -28.10 -14.48
CA VAL A 111 -8.89 -27.24 -15.15
C VAL A 111 -10.14 -27.02 -14.29
N SER A 112 -10.47 -27.98 -13.45
CA SER A 112 -11.62 -27.89 -12.54
C SER A 112 -11.31 -27.14 -11.24
N GLY A 113 -10.08 -26.78 -10.96
CA GLY A 113 -9.73 -26.23 -9.67
C GLY A 113 -8.70 -25.10 -9.60
N SER A 114 -7.66 -25.03 -10.42
CA SER A 114 -6.56 -24.13 -10.09
C SER A 114 -5.80 -23.44 -11.24
N ASN A 115 -5.81 -23.95 -12.46
CA ASN A 115 -4.87 -23.47 -13.49
C ASN A 115 -5.47 -22.59 -14.60
N LEU A 116 -6.78 -22.36 -14.63
CA LEU A 116 -7.45 -21.58 -15.69
C LEU A 116 -8.01 -20.23 -15.22
N GLY A 117 -7.53 -19.70 -14.09
CA GLY A 117 -8.06 -18.48 -13.49
C GLY A 117 -9.46 -18.72 -12.89
N GLY A 118 -9.56 -18.82 -11.59
CA GLY A 118 -10.82 -18.76 -10.83
C GLY A 118 -10.94 -17.45 -10.11
N SER A 119 -12.07 -17.19 -9.46
CA SER A 119 -12.24 -16.02 -8.60
C SER A 119 -11.19 -15.98 -7.51
N ILE A 120 -10.69 -14.78 -7.25
CA ILE A 120 -9.85 -14.52 -6.09
C ILE A 120 -10.74 -13.96 -5.00
N SER A 121 -10.73 -14.57 -3.83
CA SER A 121 -11.53 -14.12 -2.69
C SER A 121 -10.67 -13.35 -1.70
N TYR A 122 -11.07 -12.12 -1.41
CA TYR A 122 -10.40 -11.25 -0.45
C TYR A 122 -11.16 -11.28 0.89
N TYR A 123 -10.44 -11.47 1.95
CA TYR A 123 -10.95 -11.53 3.31
C TYR A 123 -10.29 -10.45 4.17
N ASP A 124 -10.98 -10.05 5.24
CA ASP A 124 -10.42 -9.21 6.29
C ASP A 124 -9.20 -9.86 6.97
N ARG A 125 -8.54 -9.17 7.88
CA ARG A 125 -7.34 -9.66 8.55
C ARG A 125 -7.56 -10.93 9.39
N THR A 126 -8.80 -11.19 9.81
CA THR A 126 -9.15 -12.42 10.53
C THR A 126 -9.28 -13.63 9.62
N GLY A 127 -9.43 -13.41 8.31
CA GLY A 127 -9.70 -14.44 7.31
C GLY A 127 -11.12 -14.99 7.35
N GLN A 128 -12.03 -14.37 8.12
CA GLN A 128 -13.40 -14.84 8.32
C GLN A 128 -14.42 -14.06 7.48
N THR A 129 -14.26 -12.74 7.38
CA THR A 129 -15.21 -11.90 6.65
C THR A 129 -14.80 -11.77 5.20
N LEU A 130 -15.62 -12.27 4.28
CA LEU A 130 -15.43 -12.05 2.85
C LEU A 130 -15.69 -10.57 2.52
N LEU A 131 -14.68 -9.93 1.93
CA LEU A 131 -14.75 -8.54 1.48
C LEU A 131 -15.22 -8.46 0.02
N TRP A 132 -14.70 -9.34 -0.81
CA TRP A 132 -15.03 -9.39 -2.22
C TRP A 132 -14.55 -10.68 -2.87
N GLN A 133 -15.30 -11.09 -3.88
CA GLN A 133 -14.88 -12.17 -4.76
C GLN A 133 -14.60 -11.59 -6.14
N ASP A 134 -13.31 -11.42 -6.44
CA ASP A 134 -12.88 -10.91 -7.74
C ASP A 134 -12.89 -12.02 -8.77
N TYR A 135 -13.76 -11.91 -9.71
CA TYR A 135 -13.79 -12.79 -10.88
C TYR A 135 -12.71 -12.44 -11.89
N ASN A 136 -11.90 -11.44 -11.62
CA ASN A 136 -10.80 -10.94 -12.44
C ASN A 136 -11.25 -10.65 -13.89
N VAL A 137 -10.39 -10.95 -14.88
CA VAL A 137 -10.74 -10.91 -16.29
C VAL A 137 -11.63 -12.09 -16.67
N ASN A 138 -11.73 -13.11 -15.79
CA ASN A 138 -12.37 -14.39 -16.07
C ASN A 138 -13.25 -14.83 -14.88
N LYS A 139 -14.55 -14.54 -14.95
CA LYS A 139 -15.53 -15.13 -14.04
C LYS A 139 -15.71 -16.60 -14.39
N ARG A 140 -15.22 -17.50 -13.55
CA ARG A 140 -15.31 -18.95 -13.77
C ARG A 140 -15.80 -19.64 -12.50
N ILE A 141 -16.91 -20.35 -12.64
CA ILE A 141 -17.52 -21.16 -11.58
C ILE A 141 -17.56 -22.60 -12.09
N PRO A 142 -16.54 -23.43 -11.78
CA PRO A 142 -16.50 -24.81 -12.26
C PRO A 142 -17.64 -25.64 -11.67
N VAL A 143 -18.27 -26.47 -12.50
CA VAL A 143 -19.33 -27.38 -12.08
C VAL A 143 -19.05 -28.79 -12.55
N SER A 144 -19.67 -29.77 -11.86
CA SER A 144 -19.61 -31.18 -12.25
C SER A 144 -20.40 -31.42 -13.56
N SER A 145 -20.11 -32.53 -14.27
CA SER A 145 -20.87 -32.87 -15.47
C SER A 145 -22.37 -33.08 -15.17
N ALA A 146 -22.71 -33.55 -13.98
CA ALA A 146 -24.10 -33.74 -13.55
C ALA A 146 -24.86 -32.42 -13.34
N ASP A 147 -24.13 -31.33 -13.12
CA ASP A 147 -24.68 -29.99 -12.92
C ASP A 147 -24.70 -29.15 -14.18
N ILE A 148 -24.53 -29.75 -15.35
CA ILE A 148 -24.67 -29.14 -16.67
C ILE A 148 -25.84 -29.76 -17.40
N SER A 149 -26.76 -28.92 -17.90
CA SER A 149 -27.92 -29.32 -18.68
C SER A 149 -27.50 -30.22 -19.87
N ASN A 150 -28.27 -31.28 -20.11
CA ASN A 150 -28.06 -32.10 -21.30
C ASN A 150 -28.27 -31.32 -22.60
N TYR A 151 -29.19 -30.34 -22.61
CA TYR A 151 -29.35 -29.46 -23.76
C TYR A 151 -28.07 -28.67 -24.06
N MET A 152 -27.36 -28.20 -23.03
CA MET A 152 -26.13 -27.47 -23.23
C MET A 152 -24.98 -28.35 -23.76
N LYS A 153 -24.87 -29.58 -23.25
CA LYS A 153 -23.87 -30.56 -23.73
C LYS A 153 -24.12 -30.89 -25.21
N GLU A 154 -25.37 -31.20 -25.54
CA GLU A 154 -25.74 -31.60 -26.91
C GLU A 154 -25.68 -30.42 -27.89
N ALA A 155 -26.09 -29.21 -27.48
CA ALA A 155 -25.96 -28.00 -28.28
C ALA A 155 -24.48 -27.73 -28.65
N THR A 156 -23.60 -27.77 -27.63
CA THR A 156 -22.17 -27.57 -27.83
C THR A 156 -21.55 -28.60 -28.77
N VAL A 157 -21.83 -29.88 -28.55
CA VAL A 157 -21.32 -30.97 -29.44
C VAL A 157 -21.87 -30.80 -30.84
N SER A 158 -23.16 -30.49 -30.98
CA SER A 158 -23.80 -30.38 -32.29
C SER A 158 -23.23 -29.28 -33.16
N VAL A 159 -22.85 -28.14 -32.52
CA VAL A 159 -22.39 -26.97 -33.28
C VAL A 159 -20.88 -26.85 -33.39
N GLU A 160 -20.12 -27.33 -32.41
CA GLU A 160 -18.67 -27.20 -32.39
C GLU A 160 -17.96 -28.44 -32.93
N ASP A 161 -18.50 -29.64 -32.67
CA ASP A 161 -17.83 -30.91 -33.00
C ASP A 161 -18.82 -32.07 -33.07
N LYS A 162 -19.57 -32.17 -34.15
CA LYS A 162 -20.63 -33.17 -34.32
C LYS A 162 -20.18 -34.63 -34.23
N ASP A 163 -18.91 -34.92 -34.53
CA ASP A 163 -18.31 -36.24 -34.47
C ASP A 163 -17.43 -36.42 -33.21
N PHE A 164 -17.60 -35.57 -32.18
CA PHE A 164 -16.81 -35.54 -30.95
C PHE A 164 -16.63 -36.93 -30.32
N TYR A 165 -17.69 -37.69 -30.20
CA TYR A 165 -17.63 -39.04 -29.60
C TYR A 165 -17.03 -40.11 -30.50
N LYS A 166 -16.73 -39.78 -31.78
CA LYS A 166 -16.26 -40.75 -32.77
C LYS A 166 -14.75 -40.70 -33.05
N HIS A 167 -14.16 -39.53 -32.95
CA HIS A 167 -12.71 -39.34 -33.21
C HIS A 167 -11.89 -39.36 -31.89
N ARG A 168 -10.55 -39.33 -32.02
CA ARG A 168 -9.56 -39.37 -30.93
C ARG A 168 -8.67 -38.14 -31.01
N GLY A 169 -9.21 -36.96 -30.65
CA GLY A 169 -8.47 -35.70 -30.56
C GLY A 169 -8.57 -34.81 -31.80
N PHE A 170 -8.68 -35.37 -32.99
CA PHE A 170 -8.86 -34.61 -34.22
C PHE A 170 -9.73 -35.34 -35.25
N ASP A 171 -10.44 -34.59 -36.07
CA ASP A 171 -11.27 -35.12 -37.16
C ASP A 171 -10.55 -34.95 -38.50
N ILE A 172 -10.01 -36.05 -39.02
CA ILE A 172 -9.31 -36.10 -40.33
C ILE A 172 -10.25 -35.63 -41.45
N LYS A 173 -11.52 -36.10 -41.46
CA LYS A 173 -12.52 -35.74 -42.49
C LYS A 173 -12.84 -34.23 -42.42
N GLY A 174 -12.96 -33.69 -41.23
CA GLY A 174 -13.14 -32.25 -40.99
C GLY A 174 -11.96 -31.42 -41.49
N ILE A 175 -10.72 -31.84 -41.19
CA ILE A 175 -9.50 -31.18 -41.67
C ILE A 175 -9.40 -31.15 -43.18
N VAL A 176 -9.64 -32.33 -43.86
CA VAL A 176 -9.61 -32.42 -45.30
C VAL A 176 -10.70 -31.55 -45.93
N ARG A 177 -11.93 -31.57 -45.37
CA ARG A 177 -13.03 -30.74 -45.82
C ARG A 177 -12.72 -29.22 -45.67
N ALA A 178 -12.19 -28.81 -44.52
CA ALA A 178 -11.80 -27.42 -44.30
C ALA A 178 -10.71 -26.96 -45.27
N ALA A 179 -9.68 -27.80 -45.49
CA ALA A 179 -8.63 -27.51 -46.46
C ALA A 179 -9.15 -27.40 -47.90
N PHE A 180 -10.15 -28.22 -48.26
CA PHE A 180 -10.78 -28.17 -49.58
C PHE A 180 -11.61 -26.88 -49.77
N VAL A 181 -12.36 -26.47 -48.73
CA VAL A 181 -13.17 -25.23 -48.74
C VAL A 181 -12.30 -23.99 -48.83
N ASP A 182 -11.21 -23.93 -48.05
CA ASP A 182 -10.26 -22.81 -48.07
C ASP A 182 -9.58 -22.65 -49.45
N VAL A 183 -9.26 -23.75 -50.12
CA VAL A 183 -8.61 -23.71 -51.46
C VAL A 183 -9.59 -23.29 -52.57
N PHE A 184 -10.87 -23.67 -52.50
CA PHE A 184 -11.83 -23.42 -53.58
C PHE A 184 -12.80 -22.25 -53.38
N HIS A 185 -12.94 -21.71 -52.18
CA HIS A 185 -13.91 -20.63 -51.84
C HIS A 185 -13.28 -19.39 -51.25
N HIS A 186 -12.01 -19.11 -51.40
CA HIS A 186 -11.31 -17.88 -51.07
C HIS A 186 -11.75 -17.23 -49.72
N GLY A 187 -11.71 -18.02 -48.61
CA GLY A 187 -11.80 -17.46 -47.27
C GLY A 187 -13.21 -17.17 -46.72
N SER A 188 -14.31 -17.56 -47.39
CA SER A 188 -15.69 -17.43 -46.84
C SER A 188 -16.17 -18.66 -46.07
N GLY A 189 -15.28 -19.55 -45.66
CA GLY A 189 -15.60 -20.78 -44.96
C GLY A 189 -16.09 -20.58 -43.52
N THR A 190 -17.36 -20.80 -43.29
CA THR A 190 -18.05 -20.69 -42.01
C THR A 190 -17.86 -21.87 -41.05
N GLN A 191 -17.14 -22.94 -41.46
CA GLN A 191 -16.92 -24.14 -40.63
C GLN A 191 -15.47 -24.27 -40.20
N GLY A 192 -15.20 -24.09 -38.86
CA GLY A 192 -13.91 -24.36 -38.24
C GLY A 192 -13.61 -25.89 -38.23
N GLY A 193 -12.42 -26.29 -38.64
CA GLY A 193 -11.96 -27.67 -38.57
C GLY A 193 -11.32 -28.12 -37.26
N SER A 194 -11.46 -27.36 -36.19
CA SER A 194 -10.88 -27.68 -34.85
C SER A 194 -11.92 -28.40 -33.99
N THR A 195 -11.52 -29.50 -33.35
CA THR A 195 -12.37 -30.27 -32.43
C THR A 195 -12.51 -29.58 -31.07
N ILE A 196 -13.52 -30.00 -30.29
CA ILE A 196 -13.68 -29.55 -28.86
C ILE A 196 -12.39 -29.81 -28.06
N THR A 197 -11.76 -30.97 -28.28
CA THR A 197 -10.49 -31.33 -27.61
C THR A 197 -9.36 -30.36 -27.98
N GLN A 198 -9.24 -29.97 -29.24
CA GLN A 198 -8.26 -28.99 -29.69
C GLN A 198 -8.55 -27.60 -29.13
N GLN A 199 -9.82 -27.19 -29.07
CA GLN A 199 -10.21 -25.93 -28.46
C GLN A 199 -9.89 -25.94 -26.96
N LEU A 200 -10.14 -27.03 -26.23
CA LEU A 200 -9.77 -27.16 -24.83
C LEU A 200 -8.26 -27.05 -24.63
N VAL A 201 -7.45 -27.73 -25.46
CA VAL A 201 -5.98 -27.60 -25.43
C VAL A 201 -5.57 -26.14 -25.62
N LYS A 202 -6.15 -25.43 -26.58
CA LYS A 202 -5.87 -24.03 -26.84
C LYS A 202 -6.20 -23.14 -25.61
N LEU A 203 -7.31 -23.40 -24.93
CA LEU A 203 -7.76 -22.65 -23.76
C LEU A 203 -6.90 -22.91 -22.51
N THR A 204 -6.28 -24.12 -22.42
CA THR A 204 -5.64 -24.58 -21.18
C THR A 204 -4.11 -24.56 -21.20
N GLN A 205 -3.48 -24.45 -22.38
CA GLN A 205 -2.04 -24.65 -22.54
C GLN A 205 -1.24 -23.38 -22.86
N ASP A 206 -1.74 -22.20 -22.55
CA ASP A 206 -1.02 -20.91 -22.71
C ASP A 206 -0.38 -20.70 -24.09
N PHE A 207 -1.09 -20.99 -25.15
CA PHE A 207 -0.58 -20.67 -26.48
C PHE A 207 -0.62 -19.15 -26.70
N ASN A 208 0.57 -18.53 -26.80
CA ASN A 208 0.69 -17.13 -27.21
C ASN A 208 -0.07 -16.88 -28.52
N GLN A 209 -0.63 -15.70 -28.70
CA GLN A 209 -1.57 -15.31 -29.76
C GLN A 209 -1.03 -15.43 -31.20
N ASN A 210 0.26 -15.72 -31.42
CA ASN A 210 0.85 -15.85 -32.76
C ASN A 210 0.54 -17.22 -33.36
N ARG A 211 -0.39 -17.25 -34.30
CA ARG A 211 -0.72 -18.46 -35.07
C ARG A 211 0.49 -18.90 -35.87
N SER A 212 1.13 -19.99 -35.47
CA SER A 212 2.17 -20.65 -36.24
C SER A 212 1.79 -22.11 -36.54
N PHE A 213 2.30 -22.63 -37.63
CA PHE A 213 2.12 -24.05 -37.98
C PHE A 213 2.63 -24.99 -36.86
N ALA A 214 3.73 -24.62 -36.21
CA ALA A 214 4.28 -25.39 -35.10
C ALA A 214 3.32 -25.47 -33.91
N LEU A 215 2.65 -24.33 -33.57
CA LEU A 215 1.64 -24.29 -32.49
C LEU A 215 0.42 -25.13 -32.84
N LYS A 216 -0.04 -25.11 -34.12
CA LYS A 216 -1.15 -25.98 -34.55
C LYS A 216 -0.78 -27.47 -34.49
N MET A 217 0.46 -27.82 -34.79
CA MET A 217 0.94 -29.21 -34.63
C MET A 217 1.02 -29.59 -33.14
N LYS A 218 1.50 -28.71 -32.30
CA LYS A 218 1.52 -28.91 -30.83
C LYS A 218 0.11 -29.10 -30.27
N GLU A 219 -0.84 -28.26 -30.67
CA GLU A 219 -2.27 -28.35 -30.28
C GLU A 219 -2.83 -29.74 -30.65
N LEU A 220 -2.55 -30.22 -31.88
CA LEU A 220 -3.03 -31.49 -32.34
C LEU A 220 -2.44 -32.68 -31.56
N ILE A 221 -1.14 -32.65 -31.28
CA ILE A 221 -0.45 -33.69 -30.51
C ILE A 221 -1.01 -33.74 -29.08
N LEU A 222 -1.16 -32.56 -28.42
CA LEU A 222 -1.70 -32.48 -27.08
C LEU A 222 -3.18 -32.90 -27.03
N ALA A 223 -3.97 -32.62 -28.07
CA ALA A 223 -5.36 -33.09 -28.16
C ALA A 223 -5.45 -34.64 -28.23
N VAL A 224 -4.56 -35.28 -28.96
CA VAL A 224 -4.48 -36.76 -29.00
C VAL A 224 -4.07 -37.34 -27.64
N GLU A 225 -3.10 -36.73 -26.99
CA GLU A 225 -2.63 -37.20 -25.68
C GLU A 225 -3.68 -36.96 -24.60
N LEU A 226 -4.44 -35.84 -24.69
CA LEU A 226 -5.58 -35.56 -23.83
C LEU A 226 -6.65 -36.65 -23.90
N GLU A 227 -7.06 -37.04 -25.13
CA GLU A 227 -8.06 -38.10 -25.35
C GLU A 227 -7.57 -39.51 -25.00
N ARG A 228 -6.28 -39.67 -24.87
CA ARG A 228 -5.70 -40.90 -24.35
C ARG A 228 -5.81 -41.02 -22.83
N ASN A 229 -5.77 -39.90 -22.13
CA ASN A 229 -5.70 -39.85 -20.66
C ASN A 229 -7.05 -39.60 -20.00
N TYR A 230 -8.04 -39.01 -20.71
CA TYR A 230 -9.31 -38.57 -20.16
C TYR A 230 -10.49 -39.06 -20.99
N THR A 231 -11.65 -39.25 -20.36
CA THR A 231 -12.88 -39.63 -21.03
C THR A 231 -13.45 -38.46 -21.84
N LYS A 232 -14.30 -38.75 -22.81
CA LYS A 232 -15.01 -37.76 -23.60
C LYS A 232 -15.86 -36.82 -22.71
N ASP A 233 -16.48 -37.35 -21.67
CA ASP A 233 -17.27 -36.58 -20.72
C ASP A 233 -16.42 -35.66 -19.88
N ASP A 234 -15.21 -36.09 -19.47
CA ASP A 234 -14.27 -35.21 -18.77
C ASP A 234 -13.77 -34.09 -19.66
N ILE A 235 -13.51 -34.35 -20.92
CA ILE A 235 -13.08 -33.38 -21.91
C ILE A 235 -14.20 -32.35 -22.16
N LEU A 236 -15.43 -32.79 -22.37
CA LEU A 236 -16.58 -31.93 -22.63
C LEU A 236 -16.90 -31.07 -21.38
N LYS A 237 -16.94 -31.69 -20.21
CA LYS A 237 -17.07 -30.97 -18.93
C LYS A 237 -16.00 -29.88 -18.79
N SER A 238 -14.76 -30.23 -19.05
CA SER A 238 -13.64 -29.30 -18.94
C SER A 238 -13.73 -28.15 -19.96
N TYR A 239 -14.14 -28.45 -21.18
CA TYR A 239 -14.41 -27.45 -22.21
C TYR A 239 -15.53 -26.49 -21.79
N LEU A 240 -16.67 -27.04 -21.35
CA LEU A 240 -17.81 -26.22 -20.91
C LEU A 240 -17.48 -25.34 -19.67
N ASN A 241 -16.55 -25.77 -18.82
CA ASN A 241 -16.04 -24.96 -17.73
C ASN A 241 -14.96 -23.96 -18.13
N ALA A 242 -14.40 -24.08 -19.35
CA ALA A 242 -13.29 -23.24 -19.83
C ALA A 242 -13.68 -22.26 -20.93
N ALA A 243 -14.73 -22.57 -21.71
CA ALA A 243 -15.12 -21.80 -22.89
C ALA A 243 -15.50 -20.35 -22.54
N PRO A 244 -15.11 -19.37 -23.39
CA PRO A 244 -15.49 -17.97 -23.21
C PRO A 244 -16.93 -17.73 -23.71
N TYR A 245 -17.74 -17.08 -22.88
CA TYR A 245 -19.13 -16.73 -23.21
C TYR A 245 -19.34 -15.21 -23.37
N GLY A 246 -18.27 -14.43 -23.48
CA GLY A 246 -18.30 -12.98 -23.61
C GLY A 246 -18.22 -12.26 -22.28
N SER A 247 -18.02 -10.93 -22.32
CA SER A 247 -17.66 -10.15 -21.13
C SER A 247 -16.52 -10.81 -20.36
N VAL A 248 -16.69 -11.05 -19.09
CA VAL A 248 -15.73 -11.75 -18.21
C VAL A 248 -16.10 -13.23 -18.00
N ASP A 249 -17.17 -13.75 -18.64
CA ASP A 249 -17.70 -15.07 -18.38
C ASP A 249 -16.93 -16.17 -19.09
N TYR A 250 -16.27 -16.98 -18.28
CA TYR A 250 -15.63 -18.23 -18.70
C TYR A 250 -16.30 -19.40 -17.96
N GLY A 251 -16.75 -20.36 -18.74
CA GLY A 251 -17.51 -21.50 -18.23
C GLY A 251 -19.01 -21.27 -18.15
N VAL A 252 -19.71 -22.36 -18.43
CA VAL A 252 -21.16 -22.38 -18.61
C VAL A 252 -21.95 -21.93 -17.37
N GLN A 253 -21.43 -22.21 -16.16
CA GLN A 253 -22.13 -21.83 -14.92
C GLN A 253 -22.10 -20.32 -14.71
N ALA A 254 -20.95 -19.68 -14.98
CA ALA A 254 -20.83 -18.22 -14.90
C ALA A 254 -21.79 -17.56 -15.91
N ALA A 255 -21.76 -18.03 -17.16
CA ALA A 255 -22.62 -17.53 -18.22
C ALA A 255 -24.12 -17.75 -17.90
N ALA A 256 -24.52 -18.93 -17.42
CA ALA A 256 -25.91 -19.19 -17.03
C ALA A 256 -26.37 -18.24 -15.91
N GLY A 257 -25.46 -17.94 -14.96
CA GLY A 257 -25.73 -16.99 -13.87
C GLY A 257 -25.94 -15.58 -14.35
N ASP A 258 -25.03 -15.08 -15.18
CA ASP A 258 -25.07 -13.67 -15.62
C ASP A 258 -26.12 -13.42 -16.70
N TYR A 259 -26.22 -14.29 -17.70
CA TYR A 259 -27.18 -14.11 -18.78
C TYR A 259 -28.63 -14.37 -18.35
N PHE A 260 -28.88 -15.33 -17.44
CA PHE A 260 -30.23 -15.81 -17.17
C PHE A 260 -30.59 -15.96 -15.69
N HIS A 261 -29.72 -15.56 -14.76
CA HIS A 261 -29.90 -15.74 -13.31
C HIS A 261 -30.29 -17.19 -12.93
N THR A 262 -29.72 -18.17 -13.65
CA THR A 262 -30.00 -19.60 -13.45
C THR A 262 -28.72 -20.43 -13.32
N SER A 263 -28.83 -21.69 -12.96
CA SER A 263 -27.69 -22.61 -12.94
C SER A 263 -27.51 -23.28 -14.32
N ALA A 264 -26.28 -23.70 -14.63
CA ALA A 264 -25.97 -24.46 -15.85
C ALA A 264 -26.81 -25.74 -15.97
N LYS A 265 -27.27 -26.31 -14.87
CA LYS A 265 -28.15 -27.49 -14.80
C LYS A 265 -29.54 -27.20 -15.33
N ASN A 266 -30.06 -26.02 -15.05
CA ASN A 266 -31.43 -25.63 -15.30
C ASN A 266 -31.64 -24.88 -16.63
N LEU A 267 -30.61 -24.78 -17.46
CA LEU A 267 -30.71 -24.15 -18.78
C LEU A 267 -31.78 -24.83 -19.62
N THR A 268 -32.71 -24.06 -20.13
CA THR A 268 -33.72 -24.49 -21.11
C THR A 268 -33.07 -24.74 -22.47
N LEU A 269 -33.78 -25.35 -23.42
CA LEU A 269 -33.26 -25.59 -24.76
C LEU A 269 -32.86 -24.29 -25.47
N ALA A 270 -33.72 -23.28 -25.43
CA ALA A 270 -33.42 -21.97 -26.04
C ALA A 270 -32.19 -21.30 -25.39
N GLN A 271 -32.10 -21.30 -24.04
CA GLN A 271 -30.94 -20.75 -23.32
C GLN A 271 -29.67 -21.55 -23.61
N ALA A 272 -29.74 -22.85 -23.74
CA ALA A 272 -28.60 -23.69 -24.06
C ALA A 272 -28.09 -23.44 -25.50
N ALA A 273 -28.99 -23.23 -26.46
CA ALA A 273 -28.63 -22.86 -27.83
C ALA A 273 -27.98 -21.49 -27.88
N PHE A 274 -28.58 -20.51 -27.14
CA PHE A 274 -28.03 -19.18 -26.97
C PHE A 274 -26.56 -19.21 -26.49
N LEU A 275 -26.29 -19.88 -25.37
CA LEU A 275 -24.92 -19.96 -24.83
C LEU A 275 -24.01 -20.75 -25.79
N ALA A 276 -24.44 -21.81 -26.41
CA ALA A 276 -23.63 -22.60 -27.36
C ALA A 276 -23.27 -21.81 -28.64
N ALA A 277 -24.01 -20.76 -28.97
CA ALA A 277 -23.72 -19.88 -30.12
C ALA A 277 -22.50 -18.98 -29.87
N ILE A 278 -22.30 -18.56 -28.63
CA ILE A 278 -21.34 -17.49 -28.26
C ILE A 278 -19.84 -17.88 -28.45
N PRO A 279 -19.34 -19.06 -28.02
CA PRO A 279 -17.90 -19.37 -28.01
C PRO A 279 -17.20 -19.23 -29.36
N LYS A 280 -17.92 -19.35 -30.48
CA LYS A 280 -17.37 -19.15 -31.82
C LYS A 280 -16.79 -17.75 -32.03
N SER A 281 -17.42 -16.72 -31.52
CA SER A 281 -16.97 -15.32 -31.61
C SER A 281 -17.59 -14.46 -30.50
N PRO A 282 -17.08 -14.56 -29.28
CA PRO A 282 -17.71 -13.88 -28.12
C PRO A 282 -17.87 -12.36 -28.28
N ALA A 283 -16.94 -11.72 -29.01
CA ALA A 283 -17.01 -10.29 -29.28
C ALA A 283 -18.26 -9.88 -30.11
N TYR A 284 -18.74 -10.76 -31.01
CA TYR A 284 -19.90 -10.44 -31.87
C TYR A 284 -21.21 -11.10 -31.41
N TYR A 285 -21.12 -12.16 -30.61
CA TYR A 285 -22.28 -12.95 -30.22
C TYR A 285 -22.70 -12.77 -28.76
N SER A 286 -21.91 -12.11 -27.94
CA SER A 286 -22.30 -11.78 -26.56
C SER A 286 -23.13 -10.50 -26.55
N LYS A 287 -24.35 -10.54 -25.96
CA LYS A 287 -25.17 -9.35 -25.76
C LYS A 287 -24.51 -8.28 -24.89
N TYR A 288 -23.51 -8.65 -24.11
CA TYR A 288 -22.73 -7.73 -23.27
C TYR A 288 -21.56 -7.08 -24.01
N SER A 289 -21.35 -7.42 -25.28
CA SER A 289 -20.27 -6.83 -26.07
C SER A 289 -20.75 -5.53 -26.76
N PRO A 290 -19.91 -4.49 -26.81
CA PRO A 290 -20.21 -3.27 -27.58
C PRO A 290 -20.26 -3.54 -29.10
N TYR A 291 -19.76 -4.70 -29.56
CA TYR A 291 -19.78 -5.13 -30.96
C TYR A 291 -20.86 -6.19 -31.25
N PHE A 292 -21.87 -6.34 -30.37
CA PHE A 292 -22.93 -7.32 -30.52
C PHE A 292 -23.70 -7.10 -31.82
N ASP A 293 -23.75 -8.13 -32.67
CA ASP A 293 -24.55 -8.17 -33.88
C ASP A 293 -25.75 -9.11 -33.66
N GLU A 294 -26.89 -8.53 -33.35
CA GLU A 294 -28.13 -9.26 -33.03
C GLU A 294 -28.54 -10.21 -34.16
N LYS A 295 -28.51 -9.73 -35.41
CA LYS A 295 -28.91 -10.54 -36.55
C LYS A 295 -28.00 -11.74 -36.75
N ALA A 296 -26.69 -11.50 -36.75
CA ALA A 296 -25.69 -12.56 -36.88
C ALA A 296 -25.75 -13.57 -35.73
N PHE A 297 -26.08 -13.06 -34.53
CA PHE A 297 -26.28 -13.90 -33.34
C PHE A 297 -27.53 -14.80 -33.50
N LEU A 298 -28.68 -14.25 -33.85
CA LEU A 298 -29.92 -15.01 -34.02
C LEU A 298 -29.79 -16.05 -35.16
N ASP A 299 -29.14 -15.68 -36.25
CA ASP A 299 -28.82 -16.63 -37.34
C ASP A 299 -27.97 -17.78 -36.80
N ARG A 300 -27.02 -17.51 -35.86
CA ARG A 300 -26.17 -18.52 -35.24
C ARG A 300 -26.93 -19.37 -34.21
N ASP A 301 -27.78 -18.78 -33.41
CA ASP A 301 -28.62 -19.49 -32.41
C ASP A 301 -29.58 -20.46 -33.10
N HIS A 302 -30.29 -20.01 -34.12
CA HIS A 302 -31.13 -20.88 -34.96
C HIS A 302 -30.34 -22.00 -35.62
N TYR A 303 -29.11 -21.70 -36.11
CA TYR A 303 -28.22 -22.73 -36.66
C TYR A 303 -27.85 -23.80 -35.62
N VAL A 304 -27.63 -23.44 -34.33
CA VAL A 304 -27.40 -24.40 -33.25
C VAL A 304 -28.61 -25.37 -33.13
N LEU A 305 -29.83 -24.84 -33.06
CA LEU A 305 -31.05 -25.60 -32.93
C LEU A 305 -31.26 -26.54 -34.13
N ASP A 306 -30.99 -26.04 -35.34
CA ASP A 306 -31.06 -26.83 -36.58
C ASP A 306 -30.04 -27.98 -36.60
N GLN A 307 -28.81 -27.75 -36.13
CA GLN A 307 -27.81 -28.79 -36.02
C GLN A 307 -28.18 -29.83 -34.96
N MET A 308 -28.77 -29.43 -33.84
CA MET A 308 -29.27 -30.38 -32.82
C MET A 308 -30.39 -31.26 -33.41
N ALA A 309 -31.31 -30.67 -34.14
CA ALA A 309 -32.40 -31.43 -34.80
C ALA A 309 -31.88 -32.33 -35.91
N ALA A 310 -30.98 -31.86 -36.78
CA ALA A 310 -30.38 -32.61 -37.86
C ALA A 310 -29.58 -33.82 -37.36
N GLN A 311 -29.02 -33.76 -36.17
CA GLN A 311 -28.26 -34.84 -35.53
C GLN A 311 -29.11 -35.70 -34.59
N GLY A 312 -30.43 -35.45 -34.51
CA GLY A 312 -31.36 -36.27 -33.73
C GLY A 312 -31.22 -36.06 -32.21
N LYS A 313 -30.64 -34.96 -31.76
CA LYS A 313 -30.48 -34.60 -30.34
C LYS A 313 -31.79 -34.04 -29.77
N ILE A 314 -32.56 -33.39 -30.61
CA ILE A 314 -33.92 -32.90 -30.36
C ILE A 314 -34.81 -33.19 -31.58
N THR A 315 -36.11 -33.10 -31.39
CA THR A 315 -37.04 -33.19 -32.51
C THR A 315 -37.10 -31.87 -33.29
N LYS A 316 -37.55 -31.92 -34.55
CA LYS A 316 -37.75 -30.72 -35.34
C LYS A 316 -38.78 -29.78 -34.69
N SER A 317 -39.85 -30.34 -34.06
CA SER A 317 -40.82 -29.54 -33.33
C SER A 317 -40.19 -28.77 -32.19
N GLN A 318 -39.35 -29.44 -31.37
CA GLN A 318 -38.63 -28.77 -30.28
C GLN A 318 -37.69 -27.65 -30.78
N ALA A 319 -37.03 -27.84 -31.93
CA ALA A 319 -36.20 -26.80 -32.51
C ALA A 319 -37.04 -25.58 -32.94
N GLU A 320 -38.17 -25.81 -33.63
CA GLU A 320 -39.06 -24.74 -34.09
C GLU A 320 -39.75 -24.02 -32.91
N GLU A 321 -40.06 -24.72 -31.84
CA GLU A 321 -40.60 -24.12 -30.61
C GLU A 321 -39.56 -23.26 -29.92
N ALA A 322 -38.32 -23.73 -29.82
CA ALA A 322 -37.22 -23.00 -29.21
C ALA A 322 -36.88 -21.71 -29.98
N LYS A 323 -36.94 -21.75 -31.34
CA LYS A 323 -36.70 -20.56 -32.17
C LYS A 323 -37.75 -19.47 -32.00
N LYS A 324 -38.98 -19.81 -31.53
CA LYS A 324 -40.04 -18.85 -31.25
C LYS A 324 -39.85 -18.12 -29.93
N VAL A 325 -38.99 -18.61 -29.07
CA VAL A 325 -38.66 -17.95 -27.77
C VAL A 325 -37.82 -16.73 -28.07
N ASP A 326 -38.27 -15.56 -27.65
CA ASP A 326 -37.43 -14.36 -27.61
C ASP A 326 -36.41 -14.49 -26.49
N VAL A 327 -35.34 -15.25 -26.77
CA VAL A 327 -34.28 -15.53 -25.80
C VAL A 327 -33.50 -14.28 -25.42
N LEU A 328 -33.39 -13.30 -26.32
CA LEU A 328 -32.74 -12.02 -26.08
C LEU A 328 -33.45 -11.19 -25.01
N ALA A 329 -34.78 -11.22 -24.97
CA ALA A 329 -35.56 -10.55 -23.93
C ALA A 329 -35.37 -11.20 -22.53
N THR A 330 -34.92 -12.45 -22.47
CA THR A 330 -34.63 -13.12 -21.17
C THR A 330 -33.27 -12.79 -20.60
N VAL A 331 -32.41 -12.15 -21.36
CA VAL A 331 -31.05 -11.79 -20.93
C VAL A 331 -31.12 -10.68 -19.88
N GLN A 332 -30.57 -10.95 -18.74
CA GLN A 332 -30.52 -10.04 -17.59
C GLN A 332 -29.48 -8.93 -17.83
N PRO A 333 -29.66 -7.73 -17.22
CA PRO A 333 -28.62 -6.70 -17.21
C PRO A 333 -27.35 -7.21 -16.57
N LEU A 334 -26.19 -6.84 -17.13
CA LEU A 334 -24.90 -7.19 -16.55
C LEU A 334 -24.76 -6.55 -15.17
N GLN A 335 -24.52 -7.34 -14.14
CA GLN A 335 -24.26 -6.82 -12.81
C GLN A 335 -22.96 -6.03 -12.77
N SER A 336 -22.91 -4.97 -11.96
CA SER A 336 -21.66 -4.24 -11.74
C SER A 336 -20.58 -5.22 -11.28
N ARG A 337 -19.40 -5.10 -11.87
CA ARG A 337 -18.20 -5.90 -11.51
C ARG A 337 -17.90 -5.83 -10.01
N TYR A 338 -18.27 -4.73 -9.39
CA TYR A 338 -18.00 -4.43 -7.98
C TYR A 338 -19.23 -4.62 -7.09
N ALA A 339 -20.28 -5.27 -7.58
CA ALA A 339 -21.47 -5.54 -6.77
C ALA A 339 -21.10 -6.28 -5.48
N GLY A 340 -21.50 -5.72 -4.33
CA GLY A 340 -21.27 -6.31 -3.02
C GLY A 340 -19.83 -6.23 -2.49
N ILE A 341 -18.94 -5.47 -3.14
CA ILE A 341 -17.58 -5.24 -2.60
C ILE A 341 -17.67 -4.43 -1.30
N ARG A 342 -16.98 -4.89 -0.26
CA ARG A 342 -16.77 -4.16 1.00
C ARG A 342 -15.39 -3.53 1.00
N ALA A 343 -15.27 -2.33 1.55
CA ALA A 343 -14.03 -1.57 1.57
C ALA A 343 -13.35 -1.53 0.18
N PRO A 344 -14.06 -1.05 -0.88
CA PRO A 344 -13.66 -1.26 -2.27
C PRO A 344 -12.25 -0.72 -2.56
N TYR A 345 -11.95 0.47 -2.11
CA TYR A 345 -10.64 1.09 -2.33
C TYR A 345 -9.50 0.29 -1.71
N PHE A 346 -9.69 -0.23 -0.49
CA PHE A 346 -8.70 -1.10 0.16
C PHE A 346 -8.50 -2.42 -0.59
N VAL A 347 -9.60 -3.05 -0.96
CA VAL A 347 -9.55 -4.34 -1.68
C VAL A 347 -8.88 -4.20 -3.04
N LEU A 348 -9.12 -3.08 -3.74
CA LEU A 348 -8.47 -2.80 -5.03
C LEU A 348 -6.98 -2.52 -4.86
N ALA A 349 -6.56 -1.82 -3.81
CA ALA A 349 -5.14 -1.65 -3.46
C ALA A 349 -4.47 -3.00 -3.13
N ALA A 350 -5.13 -3.86 -2.35
CA ALA A 350 -4.65 -5.22 -2.07
C ALA A 350 -4.55 -6.07 -3.36
N LYS A 351 -5.48 -5.91 -4.30
CA LYS A 351 -5.43 -6.55 -5.60
C LYS A 351 -4.25 -6.04 -6.44
N ASP A 352 -3.94 -4.75 -6.39
CA ASP A 352 -2.79 -4.20 -7.08
C ASP A 352 -1.48 -4.77 -6.53
N GLU A 353 -1.32 -4.85 -5.20
CA GLU A 353 -0.18 -5.53 -4.57
C GLU A 353 -0.09 -6.99 -4.97
N LEU A 354 -1.21 -7.73 -4.98
CA LEU A 354 -1.27 -9.12 -5.42
C LEU A 354 -0.76 -9.26 -6.86
N ASN A 355 -1.22 -8.40 -7.75
CA ASN A 355 -0.81 -8.41 -9.16
C ASN A 355 0.66 -8.07 -9.33
N LYS A 356 1.19 -7.07 -8.61
CA LYS A 356 2.61 -6.70 -8.65
C LYS A 356 3.50 -7.86 -8.18
N ARG A 357 3.13 -8.53 -7.08
CA ARG A 357 3.93 -9.65 -6.52
C ARG A 357 3.83 -10.94 -7.32
N PHE A 358 2.68 -11.22 -7.95
CA PHE A 358 2.36 -12.52 -8.56
C PHE A 358 1.85 -12.39 -10.00
N ALA A 359 2.24 -11.34 -10.74
CA ALA A 359 1.77 -11.00 -12.09
C ALA A 359 1.72 -12.19 -13.06
N SER A 360 2.71 -13.10 -13.02
CA SER A 360 2.75 -14.28 -13.87
C SER A 360 1.80 -15.41 -13.44
N GLN A 361 1.27 -15.35 -12.23
CA GLN A 361 0.45 -16.41 -11.62
C GLN A 361 -1.02 -15.99 -11.50
N THR A 362 -1.31 -14.72 -11.22
CA THR A 362 -2.67 -14.21 -10.98
C THR A 362 -3.58 -14.36 -12.19
N SER A 363 -3.04 -14.25 -13.41
CA SER A 363 -3.80 -14.46 -14.66
C SER A 363 -4.07 -15.92 -15.00
N LYS A 364 -3.31 -16.85 -14.39
CA LYS A 364 -3.28 -18.28 -14.76
C LYS A 364 -3.88 -19.19 -13.70
N VAL A 365 -3.85 -18.77 -12.43
CA VAL A 365 -4.21 -19.62 -11.29
C VAL A 365 -5.36 -18.95 -10.55
N GLY A 366 -6.49 -19.62 -10.48
CA GLY A 366 -7.67 -19.13 -9.76
C GLY A 366 -7.94 -19.86 -8.45
N GLY A 367 -8.96 -19.39 -7.74
CA GLY A 367 -9.39 -19.97 -6.47
C GLY A 367 -8.50 -19.59 -5.28
N TRP A 368 -7.75 -18.49 -5.40
CA TRP A 368 -6.94 -18.00 -4.28
C TRP A 368 -7.80 -17.33 -3.22
N LYS A 369 -7.45 -17.60 -1.97
CA LYS A 369 -7.97 -16.90 -0.79
C LYS A 369 -6.90 -15.96 -0.28
N VAL A 370 -7.15 -14.67 -0.37
CA VAL A 370 -6.26 -13.60 0.09
C VAL A 370 -6.78 -13.06 1.40
N THR A 371 -6.07 -13.30 2.49
CA THR A 371 -6.30 -12.62 3.77
C THR A 371 -5.56 -11.31 3.73
N THR A 372 -6.29 -10.21 3.82
CA THR A 372 -5.73 -8.86 3.79
C THR A 372 -5.30 -8.40 5.18
N THR A 373 -4.68 -7.23 5.26
CA THR A 373 -4.35 -6.56 6.53
C THR A 373 -5.50 -5.72 7.07
N LEU A 374 -6.62 -5.63 6.35
CA LEU A 374 -7.78 -4.79 6.70
C LEU A 374 -8.33 -5.14 8.06
N ASP A 375 -8.42 -4.16 8.96
CA ASP A 375 -9.18 -4.24 10.18
C ASP A 375 -10.55 -3.57 9.99
N LEU A 376 -11.61 -4.36 10.08
CA LEU A 376 -12.97 -3.86 9.81
C LEU A 376 -13.42 -2.78 10.79
N ASN A 377 -12.90 -2.77 12.03
CA ASN A 377 -13.28 -1.74 13.01
C ASN A 377 -12.70 -0.39 12.58
N TYR A 378 -11.40 -0.36 12.22
CA TYR A 378 -10.75 0.86 11.74
C TYR A 378 -11.29 1.29 10.37
N GLN A 379 -11.58 0.34 9.47
CA GLN A 379 -12.19 0.64 8.19
C GLN A 379 -13.58 1.27 8.32
N ASN A 380 -14.44 0.67 9.11
CA ASN A 380 -15.78 1.20 9.36
C ASN A 380 -15.71 2.62 9.96
N LYS A 381 -14.75 2.86 10.86
CA LYS A 381 -14.54 4.19 11.44
C LYS A 381 -14.01 5.18 10.40
N ALA A 382 -13.10 4.75 9.53
CA ALA A 382 -12.61 5.58 8.43
C ALA A 382 -13.74 5.97 7.48
N GLU A 383 -14.61 5.03 7.12
CA GLU A 383 -15.79 5.29 6.29
C GLU A 383 -16.78 6.23 7.01
N GLU A 384 -17.04 6.01 8.30
CA GLU A 384 -17.91 6.86 9.12
C GLU A 384 -17.43 8.31 9.16
N VAL A 385 -16.14 8.54 9.45
CA VAL A 385 -15.60 9.91 9.52
C VAL A 385 -15.58 10.58 8.15
N THR A 386 -15.35 9.82 7.06
CA THR A 386 -15.44 10.31 5.70
C THR A 386 -16.87 10.77 5.40
N GLN A 387 -17.85 9.90 5.61
CA GLN A 387 -19.26 10.20 5.34
C GLN A 387 -19.79 11.37 6.18
N SER A 388 -19.44 11.43 7.47
CA SER A 388 -19.86 12.51 8.35
C SER A 388 -19.27 13.87 7.97
N ASN A 389 -18.15 13.88 7.24
CA ASN A 389 -17.44 15.11 6.84
C ASN A 389 -17.85 15.65 5.44
N ILE A 390 -18.60 14.89 4.64
CA ILE A 390 -18.95 15.26 3.25
C ILE A 390 -19.59 16.65 3.16
N ALA A 391 -20.62 16.93 3.96
CA ALA A 391 -21.29 18.23 3.94
C ALA A 391 -20.36 19.38 4.30
N ASN A 392 -19.36 19.10 5.14
CA ASN A 392 -18.38 20.09 5.55
C ASN A 392 -17.37 20.37 4.42
N ILE A 393 -16.80 19.34 3.79
CA ILE A 393 -15.84 19.53 2.69
C ILE A 393 -16.49 20.21 1.49
N HIS A 394 -17.73 19.85 1.14
CA HIS A 394 -18.49 20.51 0.06
C HIS A 394 -18.66 22.02 0.32
N ARG A 395 -18.92 22.41 1.57
CA ARG A 395 -19.03 23.83 1.96
C ARG A 395 -17.77 24.62 1.64
N TYR A 396 -16.61 23.99 1.71
CA TYR A 396 -15.31 24.62 1.52
C TYR A 396 -14.66 24.33 0.15
N GLY A 397 -15.43 23.83 -0.82
CA GLY A 397 -14.99 23.72 -2.22
C GLY A 397 -14.37 22.37 -2.61
N ALA A 398 -14.35 21.39 -1.72
CA ALA A 398 -13.97 20.02 -2.04
C ALA A 398 -15.19 19.16 -2.32
N ASP A 399 -15.01 18.08 -3.07
CA ASP A 399 -16.02 17.03 -3.28
C ASP A 399 -15.48 15.64 -2.96
N GLU A 400 -14.16 15.51 -2.82
CA GLU A 400 -13.49 14.24 -2.53
C GLU A 400 -12.63 14.32 -1.27
N SER A 401 -12.52 13.17 -0.60
CA SER A 401 -11.59 12.96 0.52
C SER A 401 -11.08 11.54 0.57
N ALA A 402 -9.86 11.38 1.05
CA ALA A 402 -9.25 10.09 1.27
C ALA A 402 -8.63 10.02 2.66
N ILE A 403 -8.59 8.81 3.23
CA ILE A 403 -7.94 8.55 4.51
C ILE A 403 -7.29 7.17 4.48
N VAL A 404 -6.10 7.07 5.06
CA VAL A 404 -5.33 5.84 5.16
C VAL A 404 -4.74 5.69 6.55
N MET A 405 -4.66 4.45 7.03
CA MET A 405 -4.10 4.12 8.33
C MET A 405 -3.11 2.95 8.23
N GLU A 406 -1.95 3.12 8.83
CA GLU A 406 -0.89 2.12 8.92
C GLU A 406 -0.57 1.77 10.36
N ASP A 407 -0.33 0.50 10.66
CA ASP A 407 0.31 0.04 11.89
C ASP A 407 1.82 0.31 11.79
N VAL A 408 2.30 1.23 12.60
CA VAL A 408 3.69 1.70 12.57
C VAL A 408 4.70 0.58 12.80
N LYS A 409 4.39 -0.41 13.63
CA LYS A 409 5.33 -1.50 13.97
C LYS A 409 5.50 -2.50 12.84
N THR A 410 4.46 -2.71 12.04
CA THR A 410 4.40 -3.79 11.06
C THR A 410 4.42 -3.33 9.60
N GLY A 411 4.07 -2.07 9.31
CA GLY A 411 3.86 -1.57 7.95
C GLY A 411 2.58 -2.10 7.31
N GLN A 412 1.67 -2.69 8.09
CA GLN A 412 0.39 -3.18 7.61
C GLN A 412 -0.58 -2.02 7.46
N MET A 413 -1.14 -1.90 6.27
CA MET A 413 -2.24 -0.96 6.02
C MET A 413 -3.49 -1.51 6.70
N MET A 414 -4.06 -0.76 7.65
CA MET A 414 -5.16 -1.22 8.50
C MET A 414 -6.53 -0.77 8.01
N ALA A 415 -6.59 0.39 7.36
CA ALA A 415 -7.78 0.96 6.75
C ALA A 415 -7.40 1.86 5.59
N LEU A 416 -8.29 1.96 4.59
CA LEU A 416 -8.14 2.87 3.46
C LEU A 416 -9.51 3.21 2.86
N VAL A 417 -9.81 4.50 2.77
CA VAL A 417 -10.92 5.06 2.00
C VAL A 417 -10.32 6.00 0.97
N GLY A 418 -10.61 5.76 -0.30
CA GLY A 418 -9.98 6.47 -1.42
C GLY A 418 -10.83 7.56 -2.05
N GLY A 419 -12.09 7.70 -1.63
CA GLY A 419 -13.03 8.68 -2.15
C GLY A 419 -14.30 8.73 -1.32
N THR A 420 -15.18 9.68 -1.59
CA THR A 420 -16.42 9.90 -0.83
C THR A 420 -17.52 8.91 -1.18
N ASP A 421 -17.66 8.51 -2.45
CA ASP A 421 -18.63 7.52 -2.93
C ASP A 421 -18.03 6.68 -4.05
N PHE A 422 -17.76 5.41 -3.78
CA PHE A 422 -17.24 4.47 -4.77
C PHE A 422 -18.18 4.23 -5.95
N ASN A 423 -19.47 4.41 -5.77
CA ASN A 423 -20.49 4.18 -6.80
C ASN A 423 -20.80 5.41 -7.67
N ASP A 424 -20.15 6.53 -7.40
CA ASP A 424 -20.24 7.68 -8.30
C ASP A 424 -19.76 7.29 -9.71
N THR A 425 -20.59 7.56 -10.72
CA THR A 425 -20.33 7.11 -12.09
C THR A 425 -19.27 7.92 -12.81
N ASP A 426 -18.96 9.11 -12.31
CA ASP A 426 -18.05 10.07 -12.94
C ASP A 426 -16.60 9.86 -12.43
N HIS A 427 -16.41 9.81 -11.13
CA HIS A 427 -15.08 9.72 -10.52
C HIS A 427 -14.95 8.77 -9.32
N GLY A 428 -16.01 8.08 -8.93
CA GLY A 428 -16.02 7.22 -7.74
C GLY A 428 -15.00 6.07 -7.72
N TYR A 429 -14.52 5.63 -8.88
CA TYR A 429 -13.48 4.59 -8.94
C TYR A 429 -12.06 5.13 -8.72
N LEU A 430 -11.86 6.43 -8.66
CA LEU A 430 -10.55 7.03 -8.41
C LEU A 430 -10.18 6.85 -6.94
N ASN A 431 -9.05 6.22 -6.70
CA ASN A 431 -8.54 5.99 -5.35
C ASN A 431 -7.46 7.03 -5.02
N TYR A 432 -7.86 8.12 -4.38
CA TYR A 432 -6.98 9.23 -4.01
C TYR A 432 -5.97 8.85 -2.90
N ALA A 433 -6.16 7.71 -2.27
CA ALA A 433 -5.20 7.19 -1.30
C ALA A 433 -4.08 6.34 -1.94
N HIS A 434 -4.35 5.66 -3.08
CA HIS A 434 -3.45 4.66 -3.66
C HIS A 434 -3.09 4.91 -5.13
N ASP A 435 -4.08 5.28 -5.98
CA ASP A 435 -3.87 5.34 -7.43
C ASP A 435 -3.58 6.76 -7.93
N VAL A 436 -4.18 7.77 -7.28
CA VAL A 436 -4.06 9.16 -7.68
C VAL A 436 -2.83 9.80 -7.03
N LYS A 437 -1.97 10.39 -7.83
CA LYS A 437 -0.86 11.19 -7.32
C LYS A 437 -1.36 12.55 -6.86
N ILE A 438 -1.07 12.88 -5.62
CA ILE A 438 -1.42 14.13 -4.97
C ILE A 438 -0.17 14.92 -4.62
N SER A 439 -0.26 16.24 -4.59
CA SER A 439 0.82 17.06 -4.06
C SER A 439 0.74 17.07 -2.53
N PRO A 440 1.83 16.74 -1.82
CA PRO A 440 1.82 16.67 -0.36
C PRO A 440 1.76 18.07 0.29
N GLY A 441 2.03 19.13 -0.45
CA GLY A 441 2.18 20.45 0.14
C GLY A 441 3.17 20.43 1.31
N SER A 442 2.87 21.19 2.34
CA SER A 442 3.71 21.28 3.55
C SER A 442 3.80 19.99 4.38
N SER A 443 3.04 18.93 4.07
CA SER A 443 3.20 17.65 4.78
C SER A 443 4.50 16.93 4.41
N PHE A 444 5.19 17.35 3.35
CA PHE A 444 6.52 16.88 2.98
C PHE A 444 7.65 17.38 3.91
N LYS A 445 7.47 18.52 4.57
CA LYS A 445 8.50 19.19 5.39
C LYS A 445 9.23 18.30 6.41
N PRO A 446 8.61 17.34 7.08
CA PRO A 446 9.34 16.43 7.97
C PRO A 446 10.56 15.77 7.33
N TYR A 447 10.51 15.45 6.02
CA TYR A 447 11.65 14.87 5.29
C TYR A 447 12.76 15.89 5.05
N ASP A 448 12.42 17.17 4.80
CA ASP A 448 13.41 18.25 4.63
C ASP A 448 14.27 18.39 5.88
N TYR A 449 13.60 18.49 7.02
CA TYR A 449 14.30 18.68 8.30
C TYR A 449 15.01 17.40 8.76
N ALA A 450 14.43 16.22 8.53
CA ALA A 450 15.08 14.95 8.83
C ALA A 450 16.38 14.79 8.04
N THR A 451 16.33 15.09 6.73
CA THR A 451 17.52 15.02 5.85
C THR A 451 18.56 16.05 6.24
N LEU A 452 18.16 17.28 6.54
CA LEU A 452 19.06 18.34 6.98
C LEU A 452 19.79 17.93 8.27
N ILE A 453 19.09 17.46 9.28
CA ILE A 453 19.66 17.05 10.58
C ILE A 453 20.58 15.84 10.40
N ASP A 454 20.17 14.88 9.59
CA ASP A 454 20.92 13.63 9.40
C ASP A 454 22.25 13.83 8.66
N ASN A 455 22.29 14.73 7.67
CA ASN A 455 23.48 14.90 6.84
C ASN A 455 24.45 15.98 7.34
N ASN A 456 24.07 16.77 8.35
CA ASN A 456 24.91 17.85 8.87
C ASN A 456 25.39 17.58 10.29
N ASN A 457 26.63 18.01 10.60
CA ASN A 457 27.26 17.80 11.90
C ASN A 457 27.03 18.97 12.89
N ASN A 458 26.26 19.99 12.50
CA ASN A 458 26.05 21.20 13.27
C ASN A 458 24.59 21.63 13.28
N VAL A 459 23.66 20.67 13.17
CA VAL A 459 22.22 20.93 13.09
C VAL A 459 21.47 20.10 14.13
N GLY A 460 20.53 20.73 14.82
CA GLY A 460 19.57 20.13 15.75
C GLY A 460 18.31 20.98 15.81
N ALA A 461 17.35 20.62 16.67
CA ALA A 461 16.06 21.32 16.77
C ALA A 461 16.19 22.82 17.10
N GLY A 462 17.21 23.17 17.90
CA GLY A 462 17.50 24.54 18.28
C GLY A 462 18.35 25.33 17.27
N SER A 463 18.75 24.74 16.16
CA SER A 463 19.48 25.47 15.09
C SER A 463 18.55 26.43 14.37
N VAL A 464 19.09 27.56 13.89
CA VAL A 464 18.29 28.66 13.38
C VAL A 464 18.36 28.78 11.87
N LEU A 465 17.19 28.96 11.25
CA LEU A 465 16.99 29.44 9.90
C LEU A 465 16.22 30.76 9.90
N TYR A 466 16.55 31.65 8.98
CA TYR A 466 15.83 32.91 8.82
C TYR A 466 14.57 32.71 7.99
N ASP A 467 13.44 33.01 8.59
CA ASP A 467 12.19 33.18 7.90
C ASP A 467 12.08 34.62 7.40
N SER A 468 12.65 34.82 6.23
CA SER A 468 12.73 36.12 5.57
C SER A 468 12.61 35.97 4.09
N GLN A 469 11.81 36.83 3.48
CA GLN A 469 11.68 36.87 2.03
C GLN A 469 12.98 37.38 1.40
N GLY A 470 13.46 36.72 0.37
CA GLY A 470 14.70 37.05 -0.30
C GLY A 470 15.03 36.10 -1.44
N PRO A 471 16.04 36.41 -2.27
CA PRO A 471 16.44 35.53 -3.34
C PRO A 471 17.05 34.25 -2.79
N ILE A 472 16.42 33.12 -3.17
CA ILE A 472 16.92 31.77 -2.94
C ILE A 472 16.83 30.98 -4.27
N PRO A 473 17.63 29.92 -4.48
CA PRO A 473 17.53 29.10 -5.67
C PRO A 473 16.10 28.65 -5.96
N GLY A 474 15.62 28.89 -7.18
CA GLY A 474 14.25 28.66 -7.59
C GLY A 474 13.27 29.82 -7.33
N TYR A 475 13.63 30.75 -6.49
CA TYR A 475 12.81 31.94 -6.16
C TYR A 475 13.70 33.19 -6.23
N PRO A 476 13.86 33.80 -7.42
CA PRO A 476 14.80 34.92 -7.65
C PRO A 476 14.44 36.19 -6.89
N CYS A 477 13.20 36.32 -6.46
CA CYS A 477 12.68 37.43 -5.67
C CYS A 477 13.17 38.80 -6.17
N THR A 478 12.75 39.19 -7.35
CA THR A 478 13.22 40.39 -8.06
C THR A 478 12.73 41.70 -7.48
N ASN A 479 11.89 41.67 -6.45
CA ASN A 479 11.40 42.86 -5.77
C ASN A 479 12.50 43.46 -4.89
N LYS A 480 12.84 44.75 -5.11
CA LYS A 480 14.02 45.43 -4.58
C LYS A 480 13.94 45.88 -3.10
N SER A 481 12.81 45.69 -2.43
CA SER A 481 12.58 46.12 -1.04
C SER A 481 12.92 45.06 -0.01
N LEU A 482 13.84 44.16 -0.29
CA LEU A 482 14.22 43.03 0.55
C LEU A 482 15.49 43.26 1.35
N PRO A 483 15.64 42.56 2.49
CA PRO A 483 14.77 41.57 3.11
C PRO A 483 13.58 42.18 3.84
N VAL A 484 12.44 41.47 3.80
CA VAL A 484 11.24 41.81 4.57
C VAL A 484 11.30 41.06 5.89
N PHE A 485 11.42 41.83 6.98
CA PHE A 485 11.20 41.34 8.34
C PHE A 485 9.98 42.08 8.95
N ASN A 486 9.24 41.36 9.78
CA ASN A 486 8.13 41.95 10.55
C ASN A 486 7.03 42.65 9.74
N GLY A 487 6.27 41.90 8.99
CA GLY A 487 4.89 42.26 8.72
C GLY A 487 4.58 42.90 7.39
N ALA A 488 5.54 43.24 6.51
CA ALA A 488 5.24 43.74 5.19
C ALA A 488 5.30 42.64 4.16
N THR A 489 4.17 42.35 3.52
CA THR A 489 4.07 41.43 2.39
C THR A 489 4.53 42.13 1.11
N GLN A 490 5.43 41.50 0.36
CA GLN A 490 5.67 41.87 -1.02
C GLN A 490 5.16 40.77 -1.93
N THR A 491 4.10 41.08 -2.66
CA THR A 491 3.57 40.18 -3.69
C THR A 491 4.23 40.46 -5.02
N GLY A 492 4.56 39.40 -5.77
CA GLY A 492 5.17 39.49 -7.10
C GLY A 492 6.69 39.33 -7.11
N GLY A 493 7.29 39.24 -8.29
CA GLY A 493 8.73 39.05 -8.49
C GLY A 493 9.24 37.64 -8.18
N ASN A 494 8.36 36.63 -8.16
CA ASN A 494 8.67 35.23 -7.82
C ASN A 494 9.37 35.08 -6.46
N CYS A 495 8.92 35.82 -5.45
CA CYS A 495 9.33 35.63 -4.07
C CYS A 495 8.59 34.44 -3.47
N LEU A 496 9.28 33.63 -2.70
CA LEU A 496 8.63 32.59 -1.91
C LEU A 496 7.78 33.23 -0.82
N GLU A 497 6.53 32.81 -0.70
CA GLU A 497 5.57 33.35 0.24
C GLU A 497 5.26 32.34 1.34
N ASP A 498 5.13 32.81 2.57
CA ASP A 498 4.56 32.05 3.67
C ASP A 498 3.03 32.21 3.70
N TYR A 499 2.35 31.21 4.25
CA TYR A 499 0.89 31.10 4.19
C TYR A 499 0.13 32.28 4.84
N ASP A 500 0.80 32.98 5.78
CA ASP A 500 0.24 34.15 6.50
C ASP A 500 0.83 35.48 6.03
N PHE A 501 1.69 35.43 5.01
CA PHE A 501 2.44 36.58 4.48
C PHE A 501 3.23 37.36 5.53
N ARG A 502 3.73 36.69 6.57
CA ARG A 502 4.54 37.28 7.65
C ARG A 502 5.88 36.59 7.68
N TYR A 503 6.92 37.32 8.03
CA TYR A 503 8.31 36.85 8.06
C TYR A 503 8.94 37.21 9.38
N PRO A 504 8.83 36.34 10.40
CA PRO A 504 9.29 36.64 11.76
C PRO A 504 10.82 36.73 11.89
N GLY A 505 11.61 36.43 10.87
CA GLY A 505 13.06 36.46 10.94
C GLY A 505 13.64 35.15 11.48
N PRO A 506 14.56 35.19 12.46
CA PRO A 506 15.24 34.00 12.97
C PRO A 506 14.28 33.05 13.70
N LEU A 507 14.22 31.81 13.25
CA LEU A 507 13.44 30.76 13.87
C LEU A 507 14.30 29.54 14.13
N THR A 508 14.11 28.85 15.25
CA THR A 508 14.67 27.52 15.43
C THR A 508 13.99 26.52 14.49
N LEU A 509 14.65 25.42 14.12
CA LEU A 509 14.05 24.38 13.29
C LEU A 509 12.74 23.88 13.89
N ARG A 510 12.65 23.75 15.22
CA ARG A 510 11.42 23.40 15.94
C ARG A 510 10.26 24.33 15.57
N TYR A 511 10.48 25.63 15.64
CA TYR A 511 9.41 26.62 15.37
C TYR A 511 9.18 26.84 13.88
N ALA A 512 10.18 26.61 13.06
CA ALA A 512 10.03 26.64 11.61
C ALA A 512 9.18 25.47 11.10
N LEU A 513 9.43 24.24 11.58
CA LEU A 513 8.66 23.06 11.22
C LEU A 513 7.26 23.06 11.87
N GLY A 514 7.18 23.32 13.18
CA GLY A 514 5.90 23.40 13.90
C GLY A 514 5.00 24.52 13.38
N GLY A 515 5.59 25.65 12.98
CA GLY A 515 4.90 26.77 12.32
C GLY A 515 4.59 26.56 10.85
N SER A 516 5.01 25.40 10.27
CA SER A 516 4.83 25.11 8.86
C SER A 516 5.36 26.17 7.89
N ARG A 517 6.46 26.86 8.26
CA ARG A 517 7.03 27.97 7.49
C ARG A 517 7.61 27.49 6.16
N ASN A 518 7.31 28.21 5.06
CA ASN A 518 7.75 27.82 3.72
C ASN A 518 9.21 28.17 3.48
N VAL A 519 9.59 29.41 3.81
CA VAL A 519 10.95 29.90 3.56
C VAL A 519 12.00 29.05 4.28
N PRO A 520 11.88 28.75 5.59
CA PRO A 520 12.81 27.86 6.28
C PRO A 520 12.81 26.43 5.71
N ALA A 521 11.67 25.90 5.26
CA ALA A 521 11.62 24.55 4.69
C ALA A 521 12.40 24.44 3.38
N VAL A 522 12.20 25.38 2.45
CA VAL A 522 12.97 25.44 1.21
C VAL A 522 14.46 25.59 1.52
N LYS A 523 14.83 26.47 2.46
CA LYS A 523 16.21 26.60 2.90
C LYS A 523 16.76 25.30 3.51
N ALA A 524 15.97 24.57 4.27
CA ALA A 524 16.34 23.27 4.85
C ALA A 524 16.66 22.25 3.75
N MET A 525 15.80 22.11 2.75
CA MET A 525 16.05 21.23 1.60
C MET A 525 17.33 21.64 0.84
N LEU A 526 17.48 22.92 0.53
CA LEU A 526 18.64 23.43 -0.21
C LEU A 526 19.95 23.35 0.60
N SER A 527 19.90 23.10 1.89
CA SER A 527 21.07 22.96 2.79
C SER A 527 21.32 21.52 3.23
N ALA A 528 20.59 20.55 2.69
CA ALA A 528 20.66 19.16 3.11
C ALA A 528 22.04 18.51 2.86
N VAL A 529 22.78 18.98 1.86
CA VAL A 529 24.16 18.56 1.60
C VAL A 529 25.13 19.69 2.02
N PRO A 530 26.05 19.43 2.96
CA PRO A 530 27.05 20.41 3.34
C PRO A 530 27.88 20.88 2.13
N ASN A 531 28.09 22.19 2.01
CA ASN A 531 28.89 22.80 0.96
C ASN A 531 28.46 22.45 -0.49
N ASP A 532 27.20 22.23 -0.70
CA ASP A 532 26.66 21.98 -2.04
C ASP A 532 26.88 23.23 -2.93
N THR A 533 27.63 23.05 -4.01
CA THR A 533 27.93 24.08 -5.02
C THR A 533 27.26 23.80 -6.35
N SER A 534 26.42 22.78 -6.42
CA SER A 534 25.69 22.46 -7.67
C SER A 534 24.72 23.58 -8.03
N PRO A 535 24.45 23.79 -9.35
CA PRO A 535 23.43 24.75 -9.78
C PRO A 535 22.10 24.51 -9.04
N ASP A 536 21.48 25.59 -8.57
CA ASP A 536 20.22 25.55 -7.81
C ASP A 536 20.21 24.57 -6.62
N ARG A 537 21.39 24.18 -6.15
CA ARG A 537 21.57 23.21 -5.06
C ARG A 537 20.90 21.86 -5.34
N VAL A 538 20.95 21.41 -6.59
CA VAL A 538 20.26 20.20 -7.05
C VAL A 538 20.69 18.94 -6.29
N ASN A 539 21.95 18.86 -5.81
CA ASN A 539 22.41 17.73 -5.01
C ASN A 539 21.68 17.65 -3.65
N SER A 540 21.44 18.79 -3.01
CA SER A 540 20.67 18.88 -1.76
C SER A 540 19.21 18.49 -1.98
N VAL A 541 18.59 18.98 -3.04
CA VAL A 541 17.23 18.61 -3.45
C VAL A 541 17.12 17.10 -3.68
N ASN A 542 18.00 16.55 -4.53
CA ASN A 542 18.01 15.10 -4.83
C ASN A 542 18.28 14.24 -3.59
N LYS A 543 19.16 14.72 -2.67
CA LYS A 543 19.43 14.02 -1.41
C LYS A 543 18.17 13.93 -0.54
N THR A 544 17.42 15.01 -0.43
CA THR A 544 16.18 15.05 0.35
C THR A 544 15.12 14.13 -0.27
N ILE A 545 14.94 14.20 -1.59
CA ILE A 545 13.99 13.32 -2.29
C ILE A 545 14.38 11.84 -2.13
N THR A 546 15.66 11.52 -2.34
CA THR A 546 16.14 10.14 -2.15
C THR A 546 15.95 9.66 -0.72
N THR A 547 16.14 10.53 0.27
CA THR A 547 15.88 10.18 1.68
C THR A 547 14.40 9.92 1.91
N ALA A 548 13.52 10.77 1.39
CA ALA A 548 12.07 10.60 1.47
C ALA A 548 11.62 9.29 0.79
N ASP A 549 12.07 9.04 -0.45
CA ASP A 549 11.79 7.81 -1.19
C ASP A 549 12.22 6.55 -0.41
N ASN A 550 13.42 6.59 0.18
CA ASN A 550 13.92 5.47 0.98
C ASN A 550 13.14 5.29 2.30
N LEU A 551 12.69 6.38 2.93
CA LEU A 551 11.81 6.29 4.09
C LEU A 551 10.43 5.74 3.72
N MET A 552 9.92 6.03 2.54
CA MET A 552 8.69 5.44 1.99
C MET A 552 8.87 3.97 1.57
N ASP A 553 10.12 3.48 1.52
CA ASP A 553 10.52 2.18 0.93
C ASP A 553 10.03 2.04 -0.52
N TYR A 554 10.01 3.14 -1.27
CA TYR A 554 9.49 3.20 -2.63
C TYR A 554 10.36 4.12 -3.51
N PRO A 555 11.40 3.58 -4.18
CA PRO A 555 12.26 4.38 -5.05
C PRO A 555 11.48 5.12 -6.13
N GLY A 556 11.60 6.44 -6.18
CA GLY A 556 10.91 7.30 -7.14
C GLY A 556 9.44 7.53 -6.79
N ALA A 557 9.05 7.44 -5.51
CA ALA A 557 7.71 7.79 -5.04
C ALA A 557 7.42 9.27 -5.23
N TYR A 558 8.39 10.13 -4.91
CA TYR A 558 8.26 11.57 -5.00
C TYR A 558 8.86 12.10 -6.30
N LYS A 559 8.03 12.66 -7.16
CA LYS A 559 8.44 13.11 -8.49
C LYS A 559 7.90 14.49 -8.83
N CYS A 560 8.71 15.26 -9.56
CA CYS A 560 8.31 16.53 -10.14
C CYS A 560 7.91 16.38 -11.61
N TYR A 561 6.98 17.20 -12.06
CA TYR A 561 6.44 17.17 -13.41
C TYR A 561 6.45 18.57 -14.04
N ASN A 562 6.53 18.61 -15.37
CA ASN A 562 6.45 19.85 -16.12
C ASN A 562 5.07 20.52 -15.92
N PRO A 563 4.99 21.86 -15.89
CA PRO A 563 3.72 22.55 -15.74
C PRO A 563 2.70 22.16 -16.82
N GLY A 564 1.45 21.95 -16.42
CA GLY A 564 0.33 21.61 -17.31
C GLY A 564 0.22 20.14 -17.67
N VAL A 565 1.07 19.27 -17.14
CA VAL A 565 0.98 17.82 -17.31
C VAL A 565 -0.08 17.26 -16.36
N ASP A 566 -0.96 16.39 -16.86
CA ASP A 566 -1.77 15.54 -16.00
C ASP A 566 -0.89 14.44 -15.40
N VAL A 567 -0.56 14.58 -14.12
CA VAL A 567 0.40 13.71 -13.41
C VAL A 567 -0.05 12.26 -13.29
N ASN A 568 -1.35 11.98 -13.43
CA ASN A 568 -1.90 10.62 -13.33
C ASN A 568 -1.76 9.83 -14.64
N THR A 569 -1.65 10.54 -15.76
CA THR A 569 -1.44 9.97 -17.10
C THR A 569 -0.02 10.22 -17.62
N ALA A 570 0.81 10.94 -16.85
CA ALA A 570 2.16 11.36 -17.21
C ALA A 570 3.08 10.18 -17.53
N LYS A 571 3.89 10.35 -18.57
CA LYS A 571 4.97 9.43 -18.95
C LYS A 571 6.29 9.85 -18.30
N SER A 572 7.29 8.99 -18.32
CA SER A 572 8.63 9.34 -17.84
C SER A 572 9.27 10.53 -18.56
N THR A 573 8.83 10.83 -19.80
CA THR A 573 9.27 12.01 -20.56
C THR A 573 8.67 13.32 -20.05
N ASP A 574 7.65 13.27 -19.24
CA ASP A 574 6.93 14.41 -18.66
C ASP A 574 7.46 14.77 -17.27
N GLU A 575 8.32 13.93 -16.70
CA GLU A 575 9.01 14.17 -15.44
C GLU A 575 10.01 15.34 -15.60
N ALA A 576 10.05 16.19 -14.58
CA ALA A 576 10.94 17.34 -14.50
C ALA A 576 11.98 17.17 -13.40
N GLN A 577 13.08 17.91 -13.52
CA GLN A 577 14.02 18.09 -12.41
C GLN A 577 13.29 18.77 -11.25
N CYS A 578 13.36 18.19 -10.05
CA CYS A 578 12.89 18.87 -8.86
C CYS A 578 13.84 20.01 -8.45
N HIS A 579 13.25 21.07 -7.92
CA HIS A 579 13.93 22.25 -7.39
C HIS A 579 13.53 22.49 -5.93
N GLY A 580 14.02 23.53 -5.29
CA GLY A 580 13.72 23.87 -3.90
C GLY A 580 12.22 23.99 -3.59
N ALA A 581 11.39 24.32 -4.57
CA ALA A 581 9.94 24.32 -4.45
C ALA A 581 9.34 22.96 -4.03
N ALA A 582 10.01 21.87 -4.33
CA ALA A 582 9.60 20.54 -3.92
C ALA A 582 9.54 20.36 -2.38
N ALA A 583 10.29 21.16 -1.61
CA ALA A 583 10.21 21.15 -0.14
C ALA A 583 8.81 21.45 0.40
N ILE A 584 8.02 22.17 -0.35
CA ILE A 584 6.65 22.54 -0.01
C ILE A 584 5.61 21.86 -0.92
N GLY A 585 6.05 20.82 -1.65
CA GLY A 585 5.19 20.05 -2.55
C GLY A 585 4.85 20.76 -3.86
N ASP A 586 5.46 21.91 -4.17
CA ASP A 586 5.14 22.65 -5.39
C ASP A 586 5.75 21.97 -6.62
N GLY A 587 4.88 21.63 -7.58
CA GLY A 587 5.25 20.88 -8.78
C GLY A 587 5.62 19.40 -8.54
N ALA A 588 5.49 18.89 -7.33
CA ALA A 588 5.87 17.55 -6.93
C ALA A 588 4.68 16.73 -6.38
N TYR A 589 4.70 15.42 -6.63
CA TYR A 589 3.54 14.55 -6.39
C TYR A 589 3.96 13.16 -5.90
N MET A 590 3.09 12.51 -5.11
CA MET A 590 3.23 11.16 -4.59
C MET A 590 1.87 10.53 -4.29
N HIS A 591 1.83 9.26 -3.94
CA HIS A 591 0.62 8.60 -3.43
C HIS A 591 0.51 8.75 -1.91
N LEU A 592 -0.72 8.88 -1.40
CA LEU A 592 -0.96 9.11 0.03
C LEU A 592 -0.50 7.93 0.90
N ASP A 593 -0.72 6.69 0.44
CA ASP A 593 -0.32 5.49 1.16
C ASP A 593 1.21 5.31 1.21
N GLN A 594 1.94 5.77 0.18
CA GLN A 594 3.40 5.83 0.21
C GLN A 594 3.89 6.90 1.18
N HIS A 595 3.24 8.07 1.16
CA HIS A 595 3.56 9.16 2.07
C HIS A 595 3.40 8.73 3.53
N ILE A 596 2.30 8.04 3.86
CA ILE A 596 2.08 7.59 5.25
C ILE A 596 3.10 6.53 5.67
N ASN A 597 3.57 5.66 4.77
CA ASN A 597 4.66 4.72 5.09
C ASN A 597 5.98 5.44 5.39
N GLY A 598 6.27 6.53 4.66
CA GLY A 598 7.44 7.39 4.96
C GLY A 598 7.33 8.07 6.33
N ILE A 599 6.16 8.57 6.67
CA ILE A 599 5.84 9.13 7.99
C ILE A 599 5.94 8.04 9.07
N SER A 600 5.43 6.84 8.83
CA SER A 600 5.60 5.68 9.72
C SER A 600 7.07 5.32 9.93
N SER A 601 7.92 5.55 8.93
CA SER A 601 9.37 5.33 9.06
C SER A 601 10.05 6.34 9.98
N LEU A 602 9.56 7.59 10.02
CA LEU A 602 9.96 8.55 11.06
C LEU A 602 9.52 8.04 12.43
N ALA A 603 8.24 7.65 12.58
CA ALA A 603 7.71 7.06 13.81
C ALA A 603 8.51 5.82 14.30
N ARG A 604 9.12 5.06 13.37
CA ARG A 604 10.04 3.96 13.63
C ARG A 604 11.48 4.41 13.85
N LEU A 605 11.69 5.67 14.20
CA LEU A 605 13.01 6.28 14.41
C LEU A 605 13.93 6.09 13.20
N GLY A 606 13.43 6.36 12.01
CA GLY A 606 14.18 6.33 10.75
C GLY A 606 14.35 4.96 10.12
N SER A 607 13.70 3.94 10.64
CA SER A 607 13.72 2.57 10.10
C SER A 607 12.59 2.34 9.10
N ALA A 608 12.91 2.19 7.83
CA ALA A 608 11.96 1.90 6.76
C ALA A 608 11.64 0.41 6.67
N ILE A 609 10.37 0.10 6.49
CA ILE A 609 9.87 -1.23 6.13
C ILE A 609 8.80 -1.07 5.04
N PRO A 610 8.68 -2.03 4.11
CA PRO A 610 7.63 -1.95 3.09
C PRO A 610 6.24 -2.02 3.72
N ASN A 611 5.33 -1.20 3.22
CA ASN A 611 3.93 -1.36 3.54
C ASN A 611 3.35 -2.60 2.85
N THR A 612 2.22 -3.10 3.35
CA THR A 612 1.53 -4.24 2.75
C THR A 612 0.04 -4.22 3.04
N TYR A 613 -0.73 -4.74 2.08
CA TYR A 613 -2.18 -4.98 2.19
C TYR A 613 -2.50 -6.48 2.37
N ILE A 614 -1.47 -7.38 2.29
CA ILE A 614 -1.69 -8.83 2.25
C ILE A 614 -0.96 -9.53 3.40
N LEU A 615 -1.71 -10.29 4.21
CA LEU A 615 -1.17 -11.15 5.26
C LEU A 615 -0.88 -12.57 4.79
N LYS A 616 -1.79 -13.15 4.00
CA LYS A 616 -1.70 -14.56 3.63
C LYS A 616 -2.40 -14.83 2.32
N ILE A 617 -1.86 -15.75 1.55
CA ILE A 617 -2.50 -16.26 0.35
C ILE A 617 -2.51 -17.79 0.43
N ASN A 618 -3.69 -18.37 0.34
CA ASN A 618 -3.89 -19.80 0.17
C ASN A 618 -4.38 -20.07 -1.26
N ASN A 619 -3.98 -21.21 -1.84
CA ASN A 619 -4.54 -21.67 -3.10
C ASN A 619 -5.91 -22.36 -2.88
N SER A 620 -6.53 -22.83 -3.97
CA SER A 620 -7.83 -23.55 -3.96
C SER A 620 -7.84 -24.83 -3.11
N SER A 621 -6.70 -25.38 -2.78
CA SER A 621 -6.53 -26.57 -1.91
C SER A 621 -6.17 -26.18 -0.47
N ASP A 622 -6.37 -24.92 -0.07
CA ASP A 622 -6.00 -24.33 1.22
C ASP A 622 -4.50 -24.41 1.56
N LYS A 623 -3.64 -24.76 0.60
CA LYS A 623 -2.19 -24.69 0.79
C LYS A 623 -1.74 -23.25 0.77
N THR A 624 -1.00 -22.82 1.81
CA THR A 624 -0.39 -21.51 1.87
C THR A 624 0.70 -21.36 0.81
N ILE A 625 0.57 -20.34 -0.04
CA ILE A 625 1.54 -19.94 -1.08
C ILE A 625 2.29 -18.67 -0.71
N TYR A 626 1.71 -17.86 0.14
CA TYR A 626 2.36 -16.69 0.73
C TYR A 626 1.90 -16.50 2.16
N GLN A 627 2.82 -16.15 3.03
CA GLN A 627 2.57 -15.75 4.41
C GLN A 627 3.47 -14.54 4.72
N TRP A 628 2.83 -13.44 5.06
CA TRP A 628 3.55 -12.25 5.52
C TRP A 628 4.42 -12.59 6.74
N LYS A 629 5.59 -12.01 6.77
CA LYS A 629 6.51 -12.07 7.91
C LYS A 629 7.02 -10.67 8.15
N GLN A 630 7.21 -10.32 9.42
CA GLN A 630 7.77 -9.04 9.79
C GLN A 630 9.07 -8.79 9.02
N PRO A 631 9.13 -7.77 8.16
CA PRO A 631 10.37 -7.44 7.47
C PRO A 631 11.39 -6.89 8.47
N LYS A 632 12.66 -7.10 8.18
CA LYS A 632 13.72 -6.41 8.88
C LYS A 632 13.77 -4.98 8.36
N GLY A 633 13.67 -4.01 9.27
CA GLY A 633 13.77 -2.59 8.90
C GLY A 633 15.16 -2.22 8.36
N THR A 634 15.17 -1.29 7.41
CA THR A 634 16.40 -0.65 6.90
C THR A 634 16.53 0.72 7.53
N GLN A 635 17.61 0.97 8.26
CA GLN A 635 17.85 2.30 8.83
C GLN A 635 18.25 3.26 7.70
N VAL A 636 17.36 4.21 7.38
CA VAL A 636 17.54 5.20 6.31
C VAL A 636 18.23 6.46 6.83
N ILE A 637 17.78 6.95 7.98
CA ILE A 637 18.39 8.05 8.73
C ILE A 637 18.65 7.61 10.16
N ARG A 638 19.56 8.27 10.83
CA ARG A 638 19.87 7.95 12.25
C ARG A 638 18.66 8.17 13.14
N GLN A 639 18.53 7.34 14.18
CA GLN A 639 17.37 7.39 15.08
C GLN A 639 17.21 8.74 15.77
N GLU A 640 18.32 9.42 16.07
CA GLU A 640 18.31 10.75 16.67
C GLU A 640 17.70 11.80 15.73
N SER A 641 17.99 11.70 14.41
CA SER A 641 17.43 12.60 13.40
C SER A 641 15.91 12.46 13.29
N ALA A 642 15.41 11.22 13.26
CA ALA A 642 13.98 10.94 13.25
C ALA A 642 13.31 11.38 14.56
N TYR A 643 13.90 11.02 15.72
CA TYR A 643 13.40 11.43 17.03
C TYR A 643 13.29 12.95 17.17
N ILE A 644 14.27 13.70 16.68
CA ILE A 644 14.22 15.18 16.72
C ILE A 644 13.02 15.69 15.90
N VAL A 645 12.76 15.12 14.72
CA VAL A 645 11.61 15.50 13.89
C VAL A 645 10.30 15.15 14.60
N ASP A 646 10.17 13.93 15.13
CA ASP A 646 8.99 13.50 15.88
C ASP A 646 8.74 14.39 17.10
N ASN A 647 9.80 14.75 17.81
CA ASN A 647 9.74 15.64 18.97
C ASN A 647 9.31 17.07 18.57
N MET A 648 9.84 17.59 17.45
CA MET A 648 9.44 18.93 16.95
C MET A 648 7.97 18.96 16.50
N THR A 649 7.51 17.91 15.80
CA THR A 649 6.13 17.83 15.25
C THR A 649 5.09 17.43 16.28
N SER A 650 5.51 16.86 17.42
CA SER A 650 4.61 16.57 18.56
C SER A 650 4.57 17.67 19.63
N ASP A 651 5.29 18.76 19.43
CA ASP A 651 5.32 19.87 20.38
C ASP A 651 4.17 20.86 20.12
N PRO A 652 3.14 20.90 20.99
CA PRO A 652 2.01 21.81 20.79
C PRO A 652 2.42 23.30 20.90
N ASN A 653 3.54 23.60 21.58
CA ASN A 653 4.04 24.96 21.74
C ASN A 653 4.76 25.46 20.47
N ALA A 654 5.26 24.58 19.65
CA ALA A 654 5.94 24.96 18.41
C ALA A 654 4.95 25.36 17.29
N SER A 655 3.67 25.04 17.42
CA SER A 655 2.67 25.35 16.41
C SER A 655 2.27 26.82 16.40
N TYR A 656 2.15 27.41 15.22
CA TYR A 656 1.56 28.74 15.00
C TYR A 656 0.06 28.71 14.69
N LEU A 657 -0.51 27.52 14.59
CA LEU A 657 -1.91 27.35 14.32
C LEU A 657 -2.74 27.59 15.60
N PRO A 658 -4.04 27.90 15.51
CA PRO A 658 -4.85 28.20 16.67
C PRO A 658 -4.79 27.12 17.75
N SER A 659 -4.84 27.51 19.00
CA SER A 659 -4.70 26.63 20.18
C SER A 659 -5.66 25.42 20.19
N GLY A 660 -6.77 25.49 19.44
CA GLY A 660 -7.68 24.36 19.24
C GLY A 660 -7.16 23.24 18.34
N TYR A 661 -6.24 23.58 17.45
CA TYR A 661 -5.82 22.69 16.36
C TYR A 661 -5.04 21.46 16.85
N TYR A 662 -4.18 21.64 17.85
CA TYR A 662 -3.27 20.59 18.31
C TYR A 662 -3.58 20.10 19.74
N LYS A 663 -4.78 20.37 20.28
CA LYS A 663 -5.18 19.85 21.61
C LYS A 663 -5.09 18.33 21.72
N TRP A 664 -5.15 17.64 20.61
CA TRP A 664 -5.11 16.19 20.58
C TRP A 664 -3.70 15.57 20.43
N HIS A 665 -2.61 16.38 20.40
CA HIS A 665 -1.23 15.88 20.49
C HIS A 665 -0.97 14.98 21.72
N ARG A 666 -1.78 15.12 22.74
CA ARG A 666 -1.70 14.36 24.01
C ARG A 666 -2.98 13.62 24.32
N TYR A 667 -3.72 13.22 23.29
CA TYR A 667 -4.98 12.50 23.47
C TYR A 667 -4.75 11.17 24.20
N GLY A 668 -5.54 10.90 25.26
CA GLY A 668 -5.43 9.68 26.06
C GLY A 668 -4.06 9.46 26.72
N GLY A 669 -3.19 10.48 26.77
CA GLY A 669 -1.81 10.38 27.28
C GLY A 669 -0.78 9.95 26.23
N TYR A 670 -1.21 9.55 25.02
CA TYR A 670 -0.30 9.22 23.92
C TYR A 670 0.31 10.49 23.31
N THR A 671 1.57 10.41 22.93
CA THR A 671 2.24 11.50 22.22
C THR A 671 2.05 11.30 20.70
N THR A 672 1.41 12.28 20.06
CA THR A 672 1.12 12.22 18.61
C THR A 672 1.75 13.42 17.90
N SER A 673 2.54 13.14 16.88
CA SER A 673 3.06 14.11 15.92
C SER A 673 2.00 14.43 14.87
N ILE A 674 1.93 15.68 14.42
CA ILE A 674 0.94 16.13 13.43
C ILE A 674 1.61 17.08 12.45
N LYS A 675 1.31 16.92 11.15
CA LYS A 675 1.73 17.85 10.12
C LYS A 675 0.64 18.01 9.06
N THR A 676 0.21 19.24 8.88
CA THR A 676 -0.73 19.61 7.81
C THR A 676 0.00 19.90 6.51
N GLY A 677 -0.69 19.69 5.39
CA GLY A 677 -0.27 20.04 4.04
C GLY A 677 -1.35 20.86 3.34
N THR A 678 -0.94 21.89 2.63
CA THR A 678 -1.79 22.66 1.73
C THR A 678 -0.94 23.04 0.53
N THR A 679 -1.45 22.84 -0.68
CA THR A 679 -0.75 23.24 -1.90
C THR A 679 -0.84 24.75 -2.12
N ASN A 680 0.10 25.32 -2.87
CA ASN A 680 0.17 26.76 -3.11
C ASN A 680 -1.12 27.33 -3.73
N ASN A 681 -1.78 26.54 -4.60
CA ASN A 681 -3.06 26.94 -5.19
C ASN A 681 -4.27 26.61 -4.31
N GLY A 682 -4.04 25.98 -3.14
CA GLY A 682 -5.11 25.53 -2.26
C GLY A 682 -5.96 24.40 -2.81
N PHE A 683 -5.48 23.66 -3.82
CA PHE A 683 -6.25 22.57 -4.43
C PHE A 683 -6.29 21.30 -3.59
N ASP A 684 -5.26 21.07 -2.80
CA ASP A 684 -5.12 19.89 -1.95
C ASP A 684 -4.94 20.31 -0.49
N GLY A 685 -5.67 19.67 0.39
CA GLY A 685 -5.51 19.73 1.84
C GLY A 685 -5.11 18.37 2.38
N LEU A 686 -4.08 18.32 3.22
CA LEU A 686 -3.59 17.08 3.82
C LEU A 686 -3.38 17.23 5.33
N GLU A 687 -3.43 16.12 6.03
CA GLU A 687 -2.95 16.02 7.42
C GLU A 687 -2.39 14.64 7.69
N MET A 688 -1.18 14.62 8.23
CA MET A 688 -0.49 13.42 8.70
C MET A 688 -0.41 13.46 10.21
N ALA A 689 -0.85 12.40 10.86
CA ALA A 689 -0.71 12.21 12.31
C ALA A 689 -0.09 10.85 12.58
N TRP A 690 0.91 10.81 13.47
CA TRP A 690 1.60 9.57 13.78
C TRP A 690 2.08 9.51 15.23
N ASN A 691 2.20 8.32 15.74
CA ASN A 691 2.76 8.00 17.05
C ASN A 691 3.50 6.65 17.00
N THR A 692 3.84 6.06 18.12
CA THR A 692 4.54 4.78 18.22
C THR A 692 3.71 3.57 17.77
N HIS A 693 2.41 3.72 17.55
CA HIS A 693 1.48 2.67 17.19
C HIS A 693 0.93 2.80 15.78
N PHE A 694 0.41 3.98 15.45
CA PHE A 694 -0.32 4.23 14.21
C PHE A 694 0.17 5.46 13.49
N ALA A 695 0.05 5.43 12.18
CA ALA A 695 0.12 6.60 11.33
C ALA A 695 -1.19 6.70 10.52
N VAL A 696 -1.78 7.89 10.50
CA VAL A 696 -3.01 8.19 9.78
C VAL A 696 -2.77 9.40 8.89
N GLY A 697 -3.05 9.24 7.61
CA GLY A 697 -2.98 10.32 6.61
C GLY A 697 -4.36 10.59 6.02
N SER A 698 -4.72 11.86 5.85
CA SER A 698 -5.92 12.25 5.13
C SER A 698 -5.61 13.29 4.06
N TRP A 699 -6.43 13.27 3.01
CA TRP A 699 -6.45 14.23 1.92
C TRP A 699 -7.88 14.68 1.65
N VAL A 700 -8.03 15.94 1.26
CA VAL A 700 -9.29 16.56 0.83
C VAL A 700 -9.01 17.45 -0.37
N GLY A 701 -9.85 17.37 -1.41
CA GLY A 701 -9.69 18.17 -2.61
C GLY A 701 -10.92 18.12 -3.51
N TYR A 702 -10.82 18.77 -4.66
CA TYR A 702 -11.80 18.67 -5.74
C TYR A 702 -11.32 17.65 -6.78
N HIS A 703 -12.20 16.78 -7.29
CA HIS A 703 -11.83 15.65 -8.15
C HIS A 703 -10.96 16.04 -9.36
N THR A 704 -11.23 17.19 -10.01
CA THR A 704 -10.41 17.69 -11.12
C THR A 704 -9.24 18.57 -10.66
N ARG A 705 -9.08 18.83 -9.36
CA ARG A 705 -8.00 19.62 -8.75
C ARG A 705 -7.83 21.01 -9.40
N ASN A 706 -8.95 21.65 -9.75
CA ASN A 706 -9.02 22.97 -10.38
C ASN A 706 -9.80 24.01 -9.54
N LYS A 707 -10.24 23.63 -8.33
CA LYS A 707 -10.90 24.52 -7.38
C LYS A 707 -10.07 24.65 -6.11
N SER A 708 -9.87 25.89 -5.67
CA SER A 708 -9.19 26.14 -4.40
C SER A 708 -10.14 25.92 -3.22
N LEU A 709 -9.60 25.28 -2.19
CA LEU A 709 -10.26 25.09 -0.91
C LEU A 709 -10.34 26.43 -0.18
N SER A 710 -11.50 26.74 0.39
CA SER A 710 -11.72 27.97 1.17
C SER A 710 -11.63 27.74 2.70
N GLY A 711 -11.56 26.49 3.13
CA GLY A 711 -11.47 26.09 4.56
C GLY A 711 -10.05 25.91 5.05
N THR A 712 -9.86 25.98 6.38
CA THR A 712 -8.61 25.61 7.03
C THR A 712 -8.53 24.08 7.19
N MET A 713 -7.32 23.52 7.36
CA MET A 713 -7.14 22.08 7.58
C MET A 713 -7.85 21.58 8.85
N GLU A 714 -8.02 22.43 9.86
CA GLU A 714 -8.83 22.14 11.05
C GLU A 714 -10.28 21.75 10.70
N LEU A 715 -10.83 22.37 9.66
CA LEU A 715 -12.20 22.12 9.21
C LEU A 715 -12.28 20.99 8.19
N LEU A 716 -11.24 20.77 7.42
CA LEU A 716 -11.25 19.86 6.29
C LEU A 716 -10.69 18.47 6.60
N THR A 717 -9.44 18.43 7.05
CA THR A 717 -8.68 17.15 7.22
C THR A 717 -8.64 16.66 8.66
N THR A 718 -8.56 17.57 9.65
CA THR A 718 -8.51 17.19 11.07
C THR A 718 -9.70 16.35 11.53
N PRO A 719 -10.96 16.58 11.11
CA PRO A 719 -12.07 15.72 11.48
C PRO A 719 -11.86 14.25 11.05
N LEU A 720 -11.24 14.03 9.88
CA LEU A 720 -10.91 12.71 9.36
C LEU A 720 -9.79 12.06 10.18
N THR A 721 -8.63 12.72 10.20
CA THR A 721 -7.39 12.21 10.80
C THR A 721 -7.56 11.99 12.31
N ARG A 722 -8.06 12.99 13.03
CA ARG A 722 -8.32 12.92 14.46
C ARG A 722 -9.37 11.88 14.78
N GLY A 723 -10.49 11.86 14.02
CA GLY A 723 -11.59 10.93 14.27
C GLY A 723 -11.14 9.46 14.22
N LEU A 724 -10.30 9.10 13.23
CA LEU A 724 -9.76 7.74 13.12
C LEU A 724 -8.66 7.48 14.17
N MET A 725 -7.71 8.40 14.33
CA MET A 725 -6.59 8.24 15.28
C MET A 725 -7.07 8.08 16.71
N THR A 726 -7.98 8.94 17.18
CA THR A 726 -8.47 8.86 18.57
C THR A 726 -9.25 7.58 18.83
N TYR A 727 -10.07 7.13 17.87
CA TYR A 727 -10.74 5.84 17.94
C TYR A 727 -9.75 4.67 18.03
N ALA A 728 -8.68 4.73 17.24
CA ALA A 728 -7.65 3.70 17.26
C ALA A 728 -6.89 3.67 18.60
N LEU A 729 -6.56 4.82 19.15
CA LEU A 729 -5.91 4.93 20.47
C LEU A 729 -6.80 4.43 21.61
N ASP A 730 -8.09 4.76 21.58
CA ASP A 730 -9.06 4.24 22.57
C ASP A 730 -9.19 2.72 22.53
N SER A 731 -8.99 2.12 21.34
CA SER A 731 -9.08 0.66 21.15
C SER A 731 -7.86 -0.12 21.63
N LEU A 732 -6.71 0.54 21.86
CA LEU A 732 -5.47 -0.13 22.24
C LEU A 732 -5.50 -0.76 23.64
N HIS A 733 -6.27 -0.24 24.56
CA HIS A 733 -6.30 -0.67 25.98
C HIS A 733 -4.89 -0.85 26.59
N ALA A 734 -3.90 -0.11 26.09
CA ALA A 734 -2.51 -0.16 26.52
C ALA A 734 -2.16 1.05 27.37
N THR A 735 -1.08 0.96 28.14
CA THR A 735 -0.52 2.14 28.82
C THR A 735 -0.04 3.13 27.75
N PRO A 736 -0.48 4.41 27.83
CA PRO A 736 -0.02 5.43 26.91
C PRO A 736 1.50 5.54 26.89
N ASP A 737 2.05 5.69 25.70
CA ASP A 737 3.49 5.80 25.51
C ASP A 737 3.87 6.98 24.59
N ALA A 738 5.18 7.23 24.55
CA ALA A 738 5.82 8.17 23.65
C ALA A 738 7.12 7.56 23.15
N TRP A 739 7.72 8.19 22.13
CA TRP A 739 9.05 7.79 21.69
C TRP A 739 10.06 7.86 22.83
N GLN A 740 10.82 6.80 23.01
CA GLN A 740 11.95 6.81 23.93
C GLN A 740 13.07 7.67 23.34
N GLU A 741 13.59 8.60 24.15
CA GLU A 741 14.69 9.45 23.72
C GLU A 741 15.95 8.59 23.49
N PRO A 742 16.54 8.62 22.28
CA PRO A 742 17.79 7.93 22.01
C PRO A 742 18.92 8.48 22.88
N SER A 743 19.81 7.60 23.33
CA SER A 743 20.98 7.99 24.12
C SER A 743 21.94 8.96 23.42
N GLY A 744 21.78 9.11 22.09
CA GLY A 744 22.53 10.07 21.27
C GLY A 744 21.89 11.45 21.21
N ILE A 745 20.96 11.80 22.07
CA ILE A 745 20.38 13.14 22.16
C ILE A 745 21.07 13.91 23.30
N GLN A 746 21.34 15.18 23.05
CA GLN A 746 21.87 16.12 24.03
C GLN A 746 20.97 17.36 24.10
N HIS A 747 20.83 17.91 25.29
CA HIS A 747 20.06 19.12 25.56
C HIS A 747 21.01 20.31 25.70
N LEU A 748 20.92 21.26 24.78
CA LEU A 748 21.83 22.41 24.73
C LEU A 748 21.05 23.73 24.74
N SER A 749 21.72 24.78 25.21
CA SER A 749 21.17 26.14 25.09
C SER A 749 20.96 26.50 23.62
N THR A 750 19.86 27.22 23.37
CA THR A 750 19.48 27.61 22.03
C THR A 750 18.96 29.04 21.97
N PHE A 751 18.79 29.54 20.77
CA PHE A 751 18.19 30.85 20.52
C PHE A 751 16.72 30.88 20.97
N VAL A 752 16.34 31.92 21.67
CA VAL A 752 14.94 32.11 22.08
C VAL A 752 14.19 32.88 21.00
N VAL A 753 13.31 32.17 20.31
CA VAL A 753 12.43 32.74 19.28
C VAL A 753 11.35 33.59 19.98
N ARG A 754 11.29 34.87 19.62
CA ARG A 754 10.38 35.83 20.25
C ARG A 754 9.12 36.11 19.42
N ASN A 755 9.27 36.11 18.10
CA ASN A 755 8.22 36.54 17.19
C ASN A 755 7.41 35.36 16.68
N LYS A 756 7.02 34.47 17.58
CA LYS A 756 6.05 33.43 17.22
C LYS A 756 4.69 34.10 17.04
N VAL A 757 4.21 34.17 15.85
CA VAL A 757 2.87 34.69 15.56
C VAL A 757 1.85 33.55 15.63
N SER A 758 1.05 33.51 16.68
CA SER A 758 -0.18 32.73 16.66
C SER A 758 -1.22 33.43 15.76
N LYS A 759 -2.21 32.72 15.31
CA LYS A 759 -3.34 33.28 14.55
C LYS A 759 -4.09 34.37 15.32
N ASN A 760 -3.95 34.38 16.66
CA ASN A 760 -4.59 35.34 17.53
C ASN A 760 -3.66 36.51 17.87
N GLY A 761 -2.46 36.59 17.30
CA GLY A 761 -1.50 37.63 17.62
C GLY A 761 -0.71 37.43 18.91
N GLU A 762 -0.93 36.30 19.59
CA GLU A 762 -0.17 35.95 20.80
C GLU A 762 1.28 35.61 20.44
N ILE A 763 2.23 36.14 21.15
CA ILE A 763 3.64 35.87 21.04
C ILE A 763 4.07 34.97 22.21
N VAL A 764 4.49 33.74 21.91
CA VAL A 764 4.98 32.78 22.91
C VAL A 764 6.49 32.63 22.71
N PRO A 765 7.34 32.91 23.68
CA PRO A 765 8.78 32.67 23.54
C PRO A 765 9.07 31.19 23.50
N SER A 766 10.09 30.82 22.73
CA SER A 766 10.58 29.44 22.69
C SER A 766 11.37 29.13 23.99
N PRO A 767 11.53 27.84 24.36
CA PRO A 767 12.44 27.42 25.40
C PRO A 767 13.88 27.89 25.13
N SER A 768 14.65 28.14 26.19
CA SER A 768 16.07 28.50 26.10
C SER A 768 16.99 27.30 25.89
N THR A 769 16.45 26.10 25.90
CA THR A 769 17.16 24.82 25.61
C THR A 769 16.38 24.02 24.60
N ASP A 770 17.10 23.27 23.75
CA ASP A 770 16.49 22.37 22.79
C ASP A 770 17.37 21.14 22.61
N ILE A 771 16.88 20.17 21.82
CA ILE A 771 17.53 18.89 21.58
C ILE A 771 18.42 18.92 20.32
N PHE A 772 19.58 18.31 20.46
CA PHE A 772 20.58 18.19 19.41
C PHE A 772 21.12 16.75 19.36
N PRO A 773 21.53 16.26 18.19
CA PRO A 773 22.14 14.95 18.11
C PRO A 773 23.57 14.96 18.67
N SER A 774 24.06 13.82 19.13
CA SER A 774 25.40 13.69 19.75
C SER A 774 26.58 14.09 18.85
N TRP A 775 26.40 14.05 17.56
CA TRP A 775 27.40 14.51 16.59
C TRP A 775 27.41 16.02 16.38
N TYR A 776 26.41 16.72 16.89
CA TYR A 776 26.43 18.17 16.95
C TYR A 776 27.56 18.63 17.90
N LYS A 777 28.47 19.43 17.37
CA LYS A 777 29.57 19.98 18.14
C LYS A 777 29.44 21.49 18.14
N PRO A 778 29.15 22.09 19.29
CA PRO A 778 29.23 23.55 19.45
C PRO A 778 30.64 23.98 18.99
N LYS A 779 30.76 25.07 18.27
CA LYS A 779 32.10 25.63 17.96
C LYS A 779 32.80 25.93 19.30
N ALA A 780 34.05 25.49 19.41
CA ALA A 780 34.86 25.75 20.58
C ALA A 780 34.92 27.27 20.81
N ALA A 781 34.69 27.70 22.08
CA ALA A 781 34.83 29.07 22.47
C ALA A 781 36.28 29.52 22.27
N SER A 782 36.54 30.65 21.62
CA SER A 782 37.82 31.31 21.65
C SER A 782 38.02 31.92 23.05
N SER A 783 39.27 32.10 23.47
CA SER A 783 39.70 32.30 24.84
C SER A 783 39.32 33.64 25.56
N SER A 784 38.35 34.38 25.04
CA SER A 784 37.73 35.53 25.70
C SER A 784 36.24 35.33 25.81
N ASN A 785 35.80 34.96 27.00
CA ASN A 785 34.39 34.81 27.31
C ASN A 785 33.71 36.17 27.47
N SER A 786 32.70 36.45 26.66
CA SER A 786 31.81 37.59 26.89
C SER A 786 30.48 37.07 27.41
N VAL A 787 29.90 37.75 28.36
CA VAL A 787 28.53 37.46 28.80
C VAL A 787 27.59 38.35 28.01
N ILE A 788 26.71 37.71 27.24
CA ILE A 788 25.69 38.42 26.46
C ILE A 788 24.30 38.23 27.02
N ASP A 789 23.43 39.17 26.69
CA ASP A 789 22.00 38.99 26.82
C ASP A 789 21.44 38.16 25.67
N LYS A 790 20.83 37.03 26.02
CA LYS A 790 20.18 36.11 25.05
C LYS A 790 19.08 36.79 24.27
N VAL A 791 18.52 37.82 24.82
CA VAL A 791 17.38 38.53 24.31
C VAL A 791 17.77 39.45 23.16
N THR A 792 18.80 40.27 23.34
CA THR A 792 19.23 41.29 22.39
C THR A 792 20.46 40.84 21.59
N ASN A 793 21.14 39.78 22.04
CA ASN A 793 22.44 39.35 21.56
C ASN A 793 23.54 40.45 21.73
N LYS A 794 23.35 41.37 22.69
CA LYS A 794 24.29 42.45 23.07
C LYS A 794 25.04 42.04 24.33
N LEU A 795 26.09 42.79 24.71
CA LEU A 795 26.76 42.56 25.98
C LEU A 795 25.79 42.67 27.12
N ALA A 796 25.72 41.65 27.95
CA ALA A 796 24.91 41.64 29.14
C ALA A 796 25.44 42.73 30.12
N THR A 797 24.52 43.44 30.72
CA THR A 797 24.82 44.44 31.77
C THR A 797 24.62 43.85 33.16
N ASN A 798 24.88 44.64 34.20
CA ASN A 798 24.52 44.27 35.56
C ASN A 798 23.00 44.13 35.73
N CYS A 799 22.22 44.77 34.86
CA CYS A 799 20.76 44.79 34.88
C CYS A 799 20.13 43.61 34.13
N THR A 800 20.88 42.93 33.26
CA THR A 800 20.41 41.75 32.54
C THR A 800 20.11 40.64 33.56
N PRO A 801 18.89 40.07 33.56
CA PRO A 801 18.52 39.02 34.53
C PRO A 801 19.37 37.74 34.31
N PRO A 802 19.59 36.95 35.36
CA PRO A 802 20.42 35.75 35.26
C PRO A 802 19.96 34.77 34.17
N ALA A 803 18.66 34.65 34.00
CA ALA A 803 18.06 33.77 32.95
C ALA A 803 18.38 34.25 31.52
N ALA A 804 18.54 35.56 31.33
CA ALA A 804 18.89 36.17 30.04
C ALA A 804 20.40 36.19 29.80
N LYS A 805 21.25 35.98 30.83
CA LYS A 805 22.71 35.96 30.68
C LYS A 805 23.17 34.66 30.05
N GLU A 806 24.05 34.78 29.05
CA GLU A 806 24.74 33.66 28.43
C GLU A 806 26.21 33.99 28.29
N THR A 807 27.08 33.07 28.72
CA THR A 807 28.50 33.18 28.49
C THR A 807 28.83 32.63 27.12
N VAL A 808 29.20 33.52 26.21
CA VAL A 808 29.66 33.13 24.87
C VAL A 808 31.17 33.29 24.81
N GLY A 809 31.87 32.25 24.33
CA GLY A 809 33.29 32.37 24.05
C GLY A 809 33.51 33.37 22.91
N GLY A 810 34.53 34.23 23.05
CA GLY A 810 34.81 35.30 22.12
C GLY A 810 34.78 34.85 20.68
N SER A 811 33.77 35.26 20.01
CA SER A 811 33.37 35.29 18.59
C SER A 811 32.21 34.46 18.17
N ALA A 812 31.38 33.82 18.97
CA ALA A 812 30.09 33.35 18.48
C ALA A 812 29.10 33.21 19.62
N ALA A 813 28.05 34.02 19.65
CA ALA A 813 26.75 33.53 20.06
C ALA A 813 26.53 32.13 19.49
N PRO A 814 25.86 31.20 20.21
CA PRO A 814 25.60 29.88 19.64
C PRO A 814 25.03 30.09 18.23
N ASN A 815 25.69 29.60 17.27
CA ASN A 815 25.71 29.94 15.85
C ASN A 815 24.29 30.07 15.28
N ILE A 816 23.63 31.17 15.60
CA ILE A 816 22.26 31.49 15.19
C ILE A 816 22.12 31.36 13.67
N TYR A 817 23.21 31.67 12.99
CA TYR A 817 23.22 31.69 11.51
C TYR A 817 24.09 30.62 10.88
N SER A 818 24.58 29.65 11.62
CA SER A 818 25.60 28.70 11.10
C SER A 818 25.10 27.77 10.00
N ILE A 819 23.79 27.60 9.88
CA ILE A 819 23.21 26.72 8.85
C ILE A 819 22.43 27.47 7.77
N ASP A 820 22.09 28.75 8.00
CA ASP A 820 21.40 29.54 6.97
C ASP A 820 22.38 30.05 5.93
N LEU A 821 22.37 29.45 4.77
CA LEU A 821 23.22 29.81 3.62
C LEU A 821 22.66 30.97 2.79
N PHE A 822 21.45 31.42 3.08
CA PHE A 822 20.70 32.38 2.28
C PHE A 822 20.28 33.59 3.13
N TYR A 823 21.27 34.31 3.62
CA TYR A 823 21.04 35.51 4.41
C TYR A 823 20.37 36.60 3.62
N PRO A 824 19.58 37.45 4.32
CA PRO A 824 19.20 38.72 3.74
C PRO A 824 20.43 39.53 3.33
N PRO A 825 20.41 40.22 2.18
CA PRO A 825 21.49 41.12 1.76
C PRO A 825 21.84 42.17 2.83
N GLY A 826 23.08 42.29 3.19
CA GLY A 826 23.57 43.25 4.21
C GLY A 826 23.76 42.64 5.61
N GLN A 827 23.32 41.39 5.86
CA GLN A 827 23.76 40.67 7.04
C GLN A 827 24.91 39.74 6.67
N THR A 828 26.06 39.91 7.24
CA THR A 828 27.21 39.06 6.92
C THR A 828 27.07 37.71 7.59
N SER A 829 27.39 36.62 6.86
CA SER A 829 27.61 35.27 7.40
C SER A 829 28.81 35.23 8.39
N SER A 830 29.51 36.35 8.53
CA SER A 830 30.45 36.48 9.61
C SER A 830 29.70 36.13 10.86
N THR A 831 29.81 34.82 11.26
CA THR A 831 29.82 34.50 12.66
C THR A 831 29.41 35.71 13.40
N SER A 832 28.14 35.84 13.74
CA SER A 832 27.72 36.93 14.56
C SER A 832 28.56 36.83 15.82
N SER A 833 29.67 37.48 15.80
CA SER A 833 30.20 38.02 17.01
C SER A 833 28.99 38.64 17.68
N ALA A 834 28.63 38.16 18.84
CA ALA A 834 27.79 38.94 19.77
C ALA A 834 28.13 40.37 19.48
N ASN A 835 27.12 41.24 19.27
CA ASN A 835 27.41 42.63 19.07
C ASN A 835 27.99 43.20 20.37
N THR A 836 29.28 42.78 20.63
CA THR A 836 30.02 43.18 21.82
C THR A 836 30.36 44.67 21.81
N ALA A 837 30.02 45.38 20.73
CA ALA A 837 30.12 46.84 20.66
C ALA A 837 28.89 47.55 21.28
N ALA A 838 27.77 46.87 21.52
CA ALA A 838 26.57 47.43 22.12
C ALA A 838 26.22 46.69 23.40
N SER A 839 25.86 47.42 24.44
CA SER A 839 25.35 46.84 25.67
C SER A 839 23.86 46.55 25.56
N ASP A 840 23.40 45.62 26.35
CA ASP A 840 21.98 45.31 26.51
C ASP A 840 21.20 46.59 26.80
N ASP A 841 20.20 46.88 26.02
CA ASP A 841 19.39 48.09 26.07
C ASP A 841 17.91 47.78 26.34
N VAL A 842 17.59 46.54 26.61
CA VAL A 842 16.28 46.06 26.97
C VAL A 842 16.11 45.98 28.47
N HIS A 843 17.10 45.48 29.18
CA HIS A 843 17.03 45.27 30.62
C HIS A 843 17.62 46.48 31.34
N ASN A 844 16.81 47.16 32.17
CA ASN A 844 17.24 48.28 33.00
C ASN A 844 17.23 47.89 34.47
N CYS A 845 18.18 48.45 35.26
CA CYS A 845 18.25 48.14 36.68
C CYS A 845 17.07 48.66 37.50
N SER A 846 16.24 49.51 36.91
CA SER A 846 14.98 49.97 37.49
C SER A 846 13.80 49.08 37.21
N ASP A 847 13.98 48.09 36.32
CA ASP A 847 12.90 47.17 35.99
C ASP A 847 12.62 46.22 37.16
N ASN A 848 11.36 46.00 37.43
CA ASN A 848 10.92 44.95 38.33
C ASN A 848 10.48 43.75 37.53
N PRO A 849 10.85 42.52 37.94
CA PRO A 849 10.36 41.31 37.33
C PRO A 849 8.83 41.21 37.47
N PRO A 850 8.18 40.38 36.66
CA PRO A 850 6.77 40.06 36.92
C PRO A 850 6.61 39.49 38.31
N THR A 851 5.43 39.63 38.89
CA THR A 851 5.11 39.01 40.19
C THR A 851 4.12 37.87 39.97
N ILE A 852 4.24 36.85 40.80
CA ILE A 852 3.32 35.72 40.79
C ILE A 852 2.86 35.42 42.22
N ASN A 853 1.55 35.25 42.41
CA ASN A 853 0.97 34.73 43.63
C ASN A 853 0.40 33.35 43.33
N LEU A 854 0.72 32.36 44.16
CA LEU A 854 0.30 30.99 44.02
C LEU A 854 -0.56 30.56 45.20
N THR A 855 -1.69 29.93 44.93
CA THR A 855 -2.50 29.29 45.96
C THR A 855 -2.77 27.83 45.51
N ALA A 856 -2.73 26.93 46.47
CA ALA A 856 -3.10 25.53 46.29
C ALA A 856 -4.16 25.16 47.35
N THR A 857 -5.38 24.99 46.92
CA THR A 857 -6.51 24.68 47.83
C THR A 857 -6.89 23.21 47.63
N GLN A 858 -6.83 22.45 48.72
CA GLN A 858 -7.20 21.02 48.66
C GLN A 858 -8.71 20.89 48.53
N ASN A 859 -9.15 20.09 47.57
CA ASN A 859 -10.53 19.70 47.32
C ASN A 859 -10.91 18.51 48.22
N PRO A 860 -12.21 18.27 48.46
CA PRO A 860 -12.68 17.11 49.21
C PRO A 860 -12.27 15.76 48.64
N ASP A 861 -11.94 15.68 47.36
CA ASP A 861 -11.51 14.47 46.61
C ASP A 861 -9.97 14.27 46.63
N ASN A 862 -9.25 14.98 47.46
CA ASN A 862 -7.77 15.01 47.57
C ASN A 862 -7.06 15.56 46.34
N THR A 863 -7.73 16.10 45.37
CA THR A 863 -7.13 16.95 44.34
C THR A 863 -6.85 18.37 44.90
N TYR A 864 -6.06 19.12 44.17
CA TYR A 864 -5.81 20.50 44.50
C TYR A 864 -6.27 21.46 43.42
N GLN A 865 -7.06 22.46 43.76
CA GLN A 865 -7.29 23.60 42.91
C GLN A 865 -6.08 24.51 43.01
N ILE A 866 -5.30 24.57 41.94
CA ILE A 866 -4.14 25.46 41.82
C ILE A 866 -4.63 26.74 41.16
N ALA A 867 -4.28 27.89 41.75
CA ALA A 867 -4.53 29.16 41.12
C ALA A 867 -3.29 30.05 41.24
N ALA A 868 -2.90 30.64 40.15
CA ALA A 868 -1.80 31.60 40.09
C ALA A 868 -2.28 32.91 39.48
N PHE A 869 -1.91 34.00 40.13
CA PHE A 869 -2.14 35.34 39.60
C PHE A 869 -0.81 36.00 39.30
N VAL A 870 -0.66 36.40 38.01
CA VAL A 870 0.54 37.11 37.53
C VAL A 870 0.21 38.56 37.31
N SER A 871 1.10 39.42 37.77
CA SER A 871 1.11 40.85 37.43
C SER A 871 2.41 41.19 36.72
N ALA A 872 2.33 41.99 35.69
CA ALA A 872 3.48 42.49 34.95
C ALA A 872 4.47 43.24 35.85
N GLY A 873 5.74 43.17 35.46
CA GLY A 873 6.77 44.06 36.00
C GLY A 873 6.71 45.50 35.45
N THR A 874 7.79 46.23 35.62
CA THR A 874 7.86 47.64 35.16
C THR A 874 8.57 47.81 33.82
N HIS A 875 8.92 46.72 33.13
CA HIS A 875 9.48 46.80 31.77
C HIS A 875 8.45 47.45 30.82
N PRO A 876 8.83 48.36 29.89
CA PRO A 876 7.89 49.08 29.05
C PRO A 876 7.05 48.10 28.21
N PHE A 877 5.77 48.12 28.48
CA PHE A 877 4.78 47.25 27.82
C PHE A 877 4.63 47.49 26.29
N ASN A 878 5.02 48.67 25.85
CA ASN A 878 4.78 49.18 24.51
C ASN A 878 6.03 49.18 23.62
N ASP A 879 7.10 48.52 24.02
CA ASP A 879 8.20 48.28 23.11
C ASP A 879 7.75 47.25 22.06
N SER A 880 7.47 47.72 20.85
CA SER A 880 7.04 46.88 19.76
C SER A 880 8.07 45.81 19.35
N ASN A 881 9.33 45.99 19.74
CA ASN A 881 10.40 45.04 19.44
C ASN A 881 10.56 43.98 20.53
N TYR A 882 10.23 44.34 21.80
CA TYR A 882 10.43 43.48 22.96
C TYR A 882 9.24 43.56 23.93
N PRO A 883 8.05 43.14 23.53
CA PRO A 883 6.89 43.17 24.42
C PRO A 883 7.12 42.23 25.61
N GLN A 884 6.78 42.62 26.80
CA GLN A 884 6.97 41.79 28.00
C GLN A 884 6.19 40.47 27.94
N PHE A 885 5.05 40.46 27.30
CA PHE A 885 4.23 39.29 27.13
C PHE A 885 4.00 38.98 25.63
N PRO A 886 3.79 37.71 25.31
CA PRO A 886 3.49 36.60 26.20
C PRO A 886 4.71 36.08 26.96
N GLY A 887 4.43 35.60 28.19
CA GLY A 887 5.35 34.88 29.05
C GLY A 887 4.87 33.44 29.28
N THR A 888 5.51 32.78 30.23
CA THR A 888 5.15 31.39 30.57
C THR A 888 5.13 31.20 32.07
N ILE A 889 4.14 30.52 32.62
CA ILE A 889 4.19 29.97 33.98
C ILE A 889 4.54 28.47 33.86
N THR A 890 5.58 28.10 34.59
CA THR A 890 5.97 26.68 34.73
C THR A 890 5.72 26.26 36.17
N TYR A 891 4.92 25.22 36.36
CA TYR A 891 4.65 24.63 37.67
C TYR A 891 5.48 23.38 37.82
N SER A 892 6.22 23.28 38.92
CA SER A 892 7.04 22.10 39.22
C SER A 892 6.84 21.67 40.67
N ILE A 893 6.92 20.37 40.91
CA ILE A 893 6.93 19.80 42.24
C ILE A 893 8.15 18.86 42.36
N ASN A 894 8.93 19.06 43.42
CA ASN A 894 10.18 18.32 43.60
C ASN A 894 11.12 18.39 42.38
N GLY A 895 11.10 19.51 41.65
CA GLY A 895 11.94 19.71 40.43
C GLY A 895 11.40 19.13 39.14
N GLN A 896 10.25 18.43 39.16
CA GLN A 896 9.60 17.93 37.99
C GLN A 896 8.47 18.87 37.54
N THR A 897 8.46 19.26 36.26
CA THR A 897 7.40 20.09 35.71
C THR A 897 6.10 19.29 35.63
N VAL A 898 5.03 19.82 36.25
CA VAL A 898 3.70 19.19 36.28
C VAL A 898 2.67 19.91 35.43
N HIS A 899 2.88 21.23 35.17
CA HIS A 899 2.01 21.99 34.29
C HIS A 899 2.76 23.20 33.73
N THR A 900 2.35 23.68 32.57
CA THR A 900 2.87 24.89 31.94
C THR A 900 1.74 25.61 31.24
N THR A 901 1.64 26.92 31.43
CA THR A 901 0.64 27.77 30.77
C THR A 901 1.26 29.03 30.21
N SER A 902 0.72 29.58 29.14
CA SER A 902 1.17 30.82 28.53
C SER A 902 0.47 32.00 29.18
N VAL A 903 1.21 33.05 29.47
CA VAL A 903 0.70 34.31 30.01
C VAL A 903 0.58 35.29 28.86
N SER A 904 -0.65 35.72 28.53
CA SER A 904 -0.92 36.62 27.41
C SER A 904 -1.07 38.08 27.79
N ASP A 905 -1.38 38.35 29.05
CA ASP A 905 -1.79 39.67 29.53
C ASP A 905 -0.97 40.13 30.73
N PRO A 906 -0.88 41.43 30.94
CA PRO A 906 -0.20 42.04 32.10
C PRO A 906 -0.75 41.61 33.46
N GLN A 907 -2.03 41.24 33.48
CA GLN A 907 -2.68 40.65 34.65
C GLN A 907 -3.35 39.36 34.20
N PHE A 908 -2.78 38.25 34.60
CA PHE A 908 -3.20 36.94 34.12
C PHE A 908 -3.52 36.04 35.30
N ASN A 909 -4.67 35.36 35.17
CA ASN A 909 -5.09 34.34 36.13
C ASN A 909 -5.02 32.96 35.45
N ASP A 910 -4.27 32.05 36.05
CA ASP A 910 -4.27 30.65 35.67
C ASP A 910 -4.95 29.83 36.76
N SER A 911 -5.73 28.82 36.35
CA SER A 911 -6.42 27.95 37.31
C SER A 911 -6.63 26.56 36.75
N TRP A 912 -6.14 25.55 37.47
CA TRP A 912 -6.19 24.15 37.04
C TRP A 912 -6.23 23.20 38.24
N VAL A 913 -6.64 21.95 38.00
CA VAL A 913 -6.74 20.96 39.07
C VAL A 913 -5.53 20.00 38.98
N TYR A 914 -4.87 19.80 40.10
CA TYR A 914 -3.75 18.90 40.27
C TYR A 914 -4.12 17.70 41.12
N THR A 915 -3.79 16.51 40.63
CA THR A 915 -3.91 15.26 41.41
C THR A 915 -2.52 14.83 41.88
N PRO A 916 -2.21 15.02 43.19
CA PRO A 916 -0.88 14.69 43.70
C PRO A 916 -0.63 13.18 43.73
N THR A 917 0.60 12.78 43.46
CA THR A 917 1.10 11.43 43.66
C THR A 917 2.09 11.32 44.83
N ALA A 918 2.57 12.44 45.35
CA ALA A 918 3.44 12.54 46.50
C ALA A 918 3.28 13.94 47.13
N SER A 919 3.64 14.08 48.40
CA SER A 919 3.75 15.38 49.04
C SER A 919 5.00 16.12 48.57
N GLY A 920 4.89 17.42 48.45
CA GLY A 920 6.02 18.26 48.04
C GLY A 920 5.63 19.73 47.98
N THR A 921 6.60 20.58 47.69
CA THR A 921 6.35 21.99 47.48
C THR A 921 6.15 22.27 46.01
N LEU A 922 4.95 22.70 45.61
CA LEU A 922 4.64 23.17 44.26
C LEU A 922 5.27 24.55 44.08
N THR A 923 6.09 24.72 43.08
CA THR A 923 6.68 25.99 42.69
C THR A 923 6.10 26.40 41.32
N ALA A 924 5.52 27.59 41.28
CA ALA A 924 5.11 28.25 40.03
C ALA A 924 6.12 29.35 39.73
N THR A 925 6.74 29.26 38.56
CA THR A 925 7.69 30.25 38.06
C THR A 925 7.10 30.92 36.82
N VAL A 926 6.84 32.20 36.88
CA VAL A 926 6.54 33.03 35.72
C VAL A 926 7.82 33.55 35.11
N THR A 927 7.92 33.42 33.79
CA THR A 927 9.03 34.00 33.01
C THR A 927 8.42 34.80 31.86
N ASP A 928 8.75 36.06 31.74
CA ASP A 928 8.30 36.91 30.66
C ASP A 928 9.13 36.73 29.39
N SER A 929 8.73 37.39 28.32
CA SER A 929 9.40 37.26 27.01
C SER A 929 10.84 37.80 26.98
N VAL A 930 11.19 38.66 27.93
CA VAL A 930 12.54 39.19 28.08
C VAL A 930 13.32 38.50 29.19
N LEU A 931 12.82 37.35 29.66
CA LEU A 931 13.48 36.46 30.62
C LEU A 931 13.61 37.03 32.07
N TYR A 932 12.85 38.02 32.45
CA TYR A 932 12.61 38.26 33.86
C TYR A 932 11.73 37.15 34.43
N SER A 933 12.05 36.68 35.60
CA SER A 933 11.29 35.63 36.27
C SER A 933 11.04 35.89 37.74
N ALA A 934 9.93 35.39 38.23
CA ALA A 934 9.58 35.33 39.63
C ALA A 934 8.93 34.00 39.96
N SER A 935 9.06 33.56 41.20
CA SER A 935 8.50 32.27 41.63
C SER A 935 7.69 32.45 42.91
N ALA A 936 6.63 31.67 43.05
CA ALA A 936 5.86 31.50 44.27
C ALA A 936 5.73 30.00 44.60
N THR A 937 5.55 29.69 45.84
CA THR A 937 5.46 28.31 46.31
C THR A 937 4.19 28.06 47.10
N ALA A 938 3.68 26.83 47.04
CA ALA A 938 2.58 26.35 47.86
C ALA A 938 2.81 24.87 48.21
N ASP A 939 2.48 24.48 49.41
CA ASP A 939 2.67 23.08 49.83
C ASP A 939 1.52 22.20 49.37
N ILE A 940 1.87 21.06 48.87
CA ILE A 940 0.98 19.97 48.46
C ILE A 940 1.15 18.83 49.45
N ASN A 941 0.11 18.51 50.19
CA ASN A 941 0.09 17.38 51.11
C ASN A 941 -0.61 16.18 50.44
N PHE A 942 0.16 15.17 50.10
CA PHE A 942 -0.41 13.94 49.61
C PHE A 942 -0.70 12.98 50.76
N SER A 943 -1.96 12.80 51.04
CA SER A 943 -2.39 11.63 51.83
C SER A 943 -2.83 10.58 50.85
N PRO A 944 -2.16 9.38 50.79
CA PRO A 944 -2.66 8.31 49.97
C PRO A 944 -4.12 8.10 50.30
N ALA A 945 -4.97 8.06 49.31
CA ALA A 945 -6.38 7.73 49.53
C ALA A 945 -6.40 6.39 50.25
N ALA A 946 -6.94 6.37 51.46
CA ALA A 946 -7.04 5.15 52.22
C ALA A 946 -7.75 4.15 51.32
N VAL A 947 -7.03 3.14 50.91
CA VAL A 947 -7.57 2.08 50.11
C VAL A 947 -8.62 1.40 50.98
N GLY A 948 -9.85 1.34 50.49
CA GLY A 948 -10.88 0.59 51.16
C GLY A 948 -10.49 -0.88 51.32
N PRO A 949 -11.23 -1.66 52.06
CA PRO A 949 -10.94 -3.08 52.23
C PRO A 949 -10.81 -3.82 50.88
N GLN A 950 -9.73 -4.56 50.73
CA GLN A 950 -9.40 -5.30 49.49
C GLN A 950 -9.45 -6.83 49.71
N GLY A 951 -9.45 -7.58 48.61
CA GLY A 951 -9.42 -9.04 48.68
C GLY A 951 -10.59 -9.65 49.46
N PHE A 952 -11.73 -8.98 49.46
CA PHE A 952 -12.90 -9.43 50.17
C PHE A 952 -13.36 -10.78 49.61
N THR A 953 -13.41 -11.77 50.47
CA THR A 953 -13.83 -13.12 50.12
C THR A 953 -14.89 -13.59 51.08
N VAL A 954 -15.85 -14.38 50.59
CA VAL A 954 -16.94 -14.98 51.39
C VAL A 954 -16.90 -16.48 51.17
N THR A 955 -16.88 -17.24 52.26
CA THR A 955 -16.85 -18.71 52.20
C THR A 955 -17.84 -19.28 53.20
N ILE A 956 -18.44 -20.43 52.90
CA ILE A 956 -19.32 -21.16 53.84
C ILE A 956 -18.55 -22.38 54.35
N SER A 957 -18.30 -22.42 55.64
CA SER A 957 -17.69 -23.57 56.31
C SER A 957 -18.11 -23.66 57.80
N GLY A 958 -18.13 -24.84 58.36
CA GLY A 958 -18.45 -25.02 59.77
C GLY A 958 -19.87 -24.56 60.16
N GLY A 959 -20.81 -24.55 59.22
CA GLY A 959 -22.19 -24.10 59.49
C GLY A 959 -22.34 -22.57 59.60
N ARG A 960 -21.38 -21.82 59.12
CA ARG A 960 -21.32 -20.32 59.16
C ARG A 960 -20.86 -19.77 57.83
N THR A 961 -21.21 -18.49 57.54
CA THR A 961 -20.63 -17.71 56.48
C THR A 961 -19.48 -16.88 57.05
N ASN A 962 -18.28 -17.07 56.48
CA ASN A 962 -17.04 -16.40 56.89
C ASN A 962 -16.65 -15.34 55.86
N PHE A 963 -16.25 -14.20 56.34
CA PHE A 963 -15.87 -13.02 55.60
C PHE A 963 -14.41 -12.70 55.90
N ASN A 964 -13.57 -12.52 54.85
CA ASN A 964 -12.17 -12.16 55.03
C ASN A 964 -11.81 -11.02 54.08
N TRP A 965 -10.97 -10.12 54.52
CA TRP A 965 -10.47 -8.99 53.74
C TRP A 965 -9.10 -8.54 54.25
N SER A 966 -8.49 -7.61 53.50
CA SER A 966 -7.24 -6.97 53.90
C SER A 966 -7.26 -5.47 53.56
N GLY A 967 -6.44 -4.68 54.18
CA GLY A 967 -6.36 -3.23 53.94
C GLY A 967 -7.59 -2.46 54.47
N GLY A 968 -7.66 -1.19 54.13
CA GLY A 968 -8.66 -0.26 54.65
C GLY A 968 -8.28 0.23 56.05
N SER A 969 -9.14 1.10 56.62
CA SER A 969 -8.99 1.67 57.96
C SER A 969 -10.04 1.15 58.90
N GLY A 970 -9.68 0.21 59.77
CA GLY A 970 -10.59 -0.32 60.78
C GLY A 970 -11.08 0.75 61.77
N PRO A 971 -12.18 0.51 62.49
CA PRO A 971 -12.96 -0.72 62.49
C PRO A 971 -13.81 -0.94 61.24
N TYR A 972 -14.12 -2.19 60.97
CA TYR A 972 -14.84 -2.61 59.76
C TYR A 972 -16.22 -3.16 60.10
N SER A 973 -17.14 -3.05 59.13
CA SER A 973 -18.45 -3.72 59.24
C SER A 973 -18.82 -4.37 57.91
N VAL A 974 -19.36 -5.56 57.95
CA VAL A 974 -19.81 -6.31 56.76
C VAL A 974 -21.33 -6.18 56.60
N TYR A 975 -21.73 -5.83 55.38
CA TYR A 975 -23.14 -5.60 55.02
C TYR A 975 -23.59 -6.57 53.91
N SER A 976 -24.86 -6.85 53.90
CA SER A 976 -25.55 -7.45 52.75
C SER A 976 -26.10 -6.35 51.83
N THR A 977 -26.03 -6.51 50.53
CA THR A 977 -26.66 -5.60 49.57
C THR A 977 -28.19 -5.56 49.71
N SER A 978 -28.82 -6.60 50.28
CA SER A 978 -30.23 -6.63 50.58
C SER A 978 -30.59 -5.89 51.90
N SER A 979 -29.60 -5.61 52.77
CA SER A 979 -29.78 -4.86 54.03
C SER A 979 -28.57 -3.96 54.29
N PRO A 980 -28.40 -2.91 53.50
CA PRO A 980 -27.17 -2.09 53.53
C PRO A 980 -27.01 -1.17 54.76
N SER A 981 -28.01 -1.07 55.62
CA SER A 981 -27.97 -0.26 56.82
C SER A 981 -27.71 -1.06 58.10
N THR A 982 -27.64 -2.39 58.02
CA THR A 982 -27.46 -3.25 59.19
C THR A 982 -26.36 -4.26 58.91
N PRO A 983 -25.27 -4.33 59.72
CA PRO A 983 -24.25 -5.35 59.58
C PRO A 983 -24.80 -6.75 59.70
N VAL A 984 -24.19 -7.72 58.98
CA VAL A 984 -24.66 -9.10 58.85
C VAL A 984 -24.69 -9.89 60.18
N SER A 985 -23.89 -9.49 61.14
CA SER A 985 -23.89 -10.05 62.52
C SER A 985 -23.22 -9.13 63.50
N ALA A 986 -23.37 -9.33 64.82
CA ALA A 986 -22.68 -8.58 65.84
C ALA A 986 -21.14 -8.72 65.76
N ASP A 987 -20.65 -9.90 65.35
CA ASP A 987 -19.23 -10.21 65.14
C ASP A 987 -18.62 -9.46 63.90
N CYS A 988 -19.49 -9.07 62.97
CA CYS A 988 -19.14 -8.29 61.78
C CYS A 988 -19.50 -6.80 61.92
N THR A 989 -19.64 -6.31 63.11
CA THR A 989 -19.91 -4.89 63.38
C THR A 989 -18.72 -4.24 64.09
N ASN A 990 -18.16 -3.20 63.55
CA ASN A 990 -17.01 -2.47 64.11
C ASN A 990 -15.82 -3.37 64.49
N THR A 991 -15.58 -4.44 63.75
CA THR A 991 -14.48 -5.38 64.01
C THR A 991 -13.15 -4.71 63.63
N SER A 992 -12.15 -4.95 64.44
CA SER A 992 -10.75 -4.48 64.19
C SER A 992 -9.96 -5.51 63.38
N ASN A 993 -10.45 -6.72 63.16
CA ASN A 993 -9.79 -7.81 62.46
C ASN A 993 -10.15 -7.78 60.97
N GLY A 994 -9.29 -8.32 60.14
CA GLY A 994 -9.53 -8.54 58.71
C GLY A 994 -10.47 -9.70 58.37
N ASN A 995 -11.24 -10.20 59.34
CA ASN A 995 -12.20 -11.26 59.17
C ASN A 995 -13.31 -11.16 60.22
N CYS A 996 -14.44 -11.72 59.89
CA CYS A 996 -15.58 -12.00 60.81
C CYS A 996 -16.43 -13.15 60.28
N HIS A 997 -17.43 -13.56 61.05
CA HIS A 997 -18.38 -14.62 60.63
C HIS A 997 -19.80 -14.34 61.08
N SER A 998 -20.76 -14.93 60.36
CA SER A 998 -22.16 -14.93 60.77
C SER A 998 -22.39 -16.07 61.74
N ASN A 999 -23.45 -15.97 62.54
CA ASN A 999 -23.88 -17.05 63.49
C ASN A 999 -24.58 -18.25 62.79
N SER A 1000 -24.89 -18.13 61.51
CA SER A 1000 -25.55 -19.17 60.68
C SER A 1000 -25.08 -18.99 59.21
N VAL A 1001 -25.40 -19.99 58.37
CA VAL A 1001 -25.17 -19.84 56.91
C VAL A 1001 -26.16 -18.80 56.40
N ILE A 1002 -25.60 -17.76 55.71
CA ILE A 1002 -26.37 -16.75 55.00
C ILE A 1002 -25.87 -16.70 53.55
N HIS A 1003 -26.80 -16.64 52.60
CA HIS A 1003 -26.51 -16.49 51.18
C HIS A 1003 -26.92 -15.09 50.73
N GLY A 1004 -26.19 -14.55 49.80
CA GLY A 1004 -26.45 -13.21 49.23
C GLY A 1004 -25.21 -12.54 48.68
N THR A 1005 -25.32 -11.28 48.37
CA THR A 1005 -24.21 -10.44 47.95
C THR A 1005 -23.81 -9.55 49.11
N PHE A 1006 -22.51 -9.52 49.42
CA PHE A 1006 -21.93 -8.86 50.59
C PHE A 1006 -20.80 -7.92 50.20
N TYR A 1007 -20.53 -6.92 51.03
CA TYR A 1007 -19.36 -6.06 50.98
C TYR A 1007 -18.92 -5.69 52.38
N VAL A 1008 -17.66 -5.41 52.57
CA VAL A 1008 -17.12 -4.86 53.82
C VAL A 1008 -16.87 -3.35 53.67
N GLN A 1009 -17.21 -2.62 54.70
CA GLN A 1009 -17.04 -1.16 54.77
C GLN A 1009 -16.15 -0.84 55.96
N ASP A 1010 -15.18 0.06 55.75
CA ASP A 1010 -14.31 0.58 56.81
C ASP A 1010 -14.90 1.83 57.50
N LYS A 1011 -14.23 2.32 58.53
CA LYS A 1011 -14.66 3.51 59.30
C LYS A 1011 -14.78 4.78 58.43
N ASP A 1012 -14.06 4.87 57.31
CA ASP A 1012 -14.07 5.99 56.39
C ASP A 1012 -15.16 5.81 55.29
N SER A 1013 -16.08 4.89 55.51
CA SER A 1013 -17.21 4.52 54.60
C SER A 1013 -16.79 3.97 53.26
N LYS A 1014 -15.52 3.54 53.08
CA LYS A 1014 -15.03 2.91 51.84
C LYS A 1014 -15.43 1.45 51.86
N GLN A 1015 -15.88 0.99 50.70
CA GLN A 1015 -16.40 -0.36 50.51
C GLN A 1015 -15.43 -1.21 49.69
N SER A 1016 -15.41 -2.50 49.94
CA SER A 1016 -14.80 -3.52 49.08
C SER A 1016 -15.59 -3.72 47.80
N SER A 1017 -15.03 -4.49 46.86
CA SER A 1017 -15.82 -5.16 45.82
C SER A 1017 -16.91 -6.02 46.47
N GLN A 1018 -18.05 -6.17 45.78
CA GLN A 1018 -19.14 -7.04 46.23
C GLN A 1018 -18.87 -8.51 45.90
N VAL A 1019 -19.13 -9.41 46.79
CA VAL A 1019 -18.98 -10.88 46.60
C VAL A 1019 -20.29 -11.56 46.88
N THR A 1020 -20.74 -12.43 45.99
CA THR A 1020 -21.96 -13.23 46.12
C THR A 1020 -21.61 -14.68 46.49
N VAL A 1021 -22.34 -15.25 47.46
CA VAL A 1021 -22.18 -16.63 47.89
C VAL A 1021 -23.53 -17.30 48.11
#